data_5753c09098629b9a31c56bf10e4fc3d6
#
_entry.id   5753c09098629b9a31c56bf10e4fc3d6
#
_cell.length_a   1.000
_cell.length_b   1.000
_cell.length_c   1.000
_cell.angle_alpha   90.00
_cell.angle_beta   90.00
_cell.angle_gamma   90.00
#
_symmetry.space_group_name_H-M   'P 1'
#
loop_
_entity.id
_entity.type
_entity.pdbx_description
1 polymer ?
#
loop_
_entity_poly.entity_id
_entity_poly.type
_entity_poly.pdbx_seq_one_letter_code
_entity_poly.pdbx_strand_id
1 'polypeptide(L)'
;MSGFTGTLNAQQREAATHIHGPLLILAGAGTGKTRVLTARISFMVNEGINPKNILSVTFTNKAANEMRERIKGMVRDGLGKKVVVGTFHAFCVRLLREFAEHVGYKNNFAIYSQGEQETLIKRVLQTLLVKDETLDPSMALSRISKAKNAGEGLGDPKESLDAAVMEKYMDEMRGLNVMDFDDLIILGVRLLEENAQVRATVQSRHHYVMVDEFQDTNSLQMRLLRALVPAPYNVCVVGDDDQSIYGWRGAEITNITEFENFFPNPHVVKLEENYRSTTPILHTANSLIKNNVGRRPKSLWSRNNGSDLVRLIANEDDKEEADMIAKEVETAHFANKQPLEEFAVLFRTNDQSRVLEQAFRQRKIAYRVVGARSFFDRREVKDIVSYLSVLHNPHDDMALLRILNTPTRGIGSATAELARERSMEKHHSIWVALCDEEFLRQIPEKGRNAIRLFTALIVKYSGPASTPGTNLVDMTQALILEIGYMEHLKKAAKEPEDFAGWENGINELLKSMTAHAERDRASGLAGFLDEVSLNDEREEKDDIEKKKGVCLITMHASKGLEFPVVFLPGMEQGILPHKRSFDEGRVDEERRLFYVGITRAKQKLTLSHTRTRMKWGKKQSNMPSTFLKELDRKYVEELDYTKHMNETTTQEENTNFFSGLRAMLADPK
;
A
#
# COMPACT_ATOMS: atom_id res chain seq x y z
N MET A 1 22.04 15.22 -27.53
CA MET A 1 22.51 14.92 -26.17
C MET A 1 22.09 15.92 -25.06
N SER A 2 21.39 17.00 -25.32
CA SER A 2 21.35 18.13 -24.36
C SER A 2 20.02 18.43 -23.66
N GLY A 3 18.98 17.66 -23.85
CA GLY A 3 17.67 18.05 -23.25
C GLY A 3 17.41 17.54 -21.82
N PHE A 4 17.90 16.36 -21.47
CA PHE A 4 17.45 15.63 -20.28
C PHE A 4 18.50 15.55 -19.15
N THR A 5 19.75 15.27 -19.51
CA THR A 5 20.86 15.19 -18.56
C THR A 5 21.32 16.55 -18.03
N GLY A 6 20.93 17.64 -18.71
CA GLY A 6 21.28 19.02 -18.32
C GLY A 6 20.65 19.50 -17.01
N THR A 7 19.56 18.89 -16.56
CA THR A 7 18.87 19.25 -15.31
C THR A 7 19.28 18.36 -14.11
N LEU A 8 20.17 17.40 -14.31
CA LEU A 8 20.68 16.50 -13.27
C LEU A 8 21.98 17.07 -12.68
N ASN A 9 22.18 16.90 -11.37
CA ASN A 9 23.47 17.17 -10.76
C ASN A 9 24.52 16.12 -11.20
N ALA A 10 25.79 16.28 -10.79
CA ALA A 10 26.87 15.41 -11.24
C ALA A 10 26.63 13.92 -10.88
N GLN A 11 26.26 13.64 -9.63
CA GLN A 11 26.01 12.29 -9.14
C GLN A 11 24.76 11.66 -9.77
N GLN A 12 23.68 12.43 -9.93
CA GLN A 12 22.48 11.98 -10.61
C GLN A 12 22.77 11.63 -12.09
N ARG A 13 23.61 12.44 -12.75
CA ARG A 13 24.02 12.19 -14.14
C ARG A 13 24.88 10.95 -14.25
N GLU A 14 25.87 10.79 -13.36
CA GLU A 14 26.70 9.59 -13.27
C GLU A 14 25.84 8.33 -13.16
N ALA A 15 24.91 8.30 -12.21
CA ALA A 15 23.99 7.17 -12.01
C ALA A 15 23.07 6.92 -13.22
N ALA A 16 22.58 7.99 -13.88
CA ALA A 16 21.71 7.86 -15.03
C ALA A 16 22.43 7.35 -16.30
N THR A 17 23.71 7.63 -16.47
CA THR A 17 24.49 7.28 -17.67
C THR A 17 25.30 5.99 -17.55
N HIS A 18 25.48 5.43 -16.35
CA HIS A 18 26.17 4.15 -16.12
C HIS A 18 25.27 2.98 -16.54
N ILE A 19 25.41 2.43 -17.74
CA ILE A 19 24.46 1.45 -18.32
C ILE A 19 24.74 0.02 -17.87
N HIS A 20 25.98 -0.44 -17.95
CA HIS A 20 26.35 -1.86 -17.81
C HIS A 20 26.87 -2.22 -16.45
N GLY A 21 26.62 -3.46 -16.04
CA GLY A 21 27.04 -4.02 -14.75
C GLY A 21 26.12 -3.61 -13.60
N PRO A 22 26.43 -4.11 -12.36
CA PRO A 22 25.63 -3.80 -11.20
C PRO A 22 25.86 -2.37 -10.71
N LEU A 23 24.77 -1.64 -10.45
CA LEU A 23 24.76 -0.27 -9.96
C LEU A 23 23.94 -0.17 -8.68
N LEU A 24 24.55 0.31 -7.61
CA LEU A 24 23.88 0.65 -6.35
C LEU A 24 23.80 2.17 -6.20
N ILE A 25 22.60 2.71 -6.14
CA ILE A 25 22.36 4.13 -5.89
C ILE A 25 21.87 4.29 -4.45
N LEU A 26 22.74 4.77 -3.58
CA LEU A 26 22.39 5.11 -2.20
C LEU A 26 21.83 6.54 -2.19
N ALA A 27 20.53 6.67 -2.09
CA ALA A 27 19.83 7.92 -2.31
C ALA A 27 18.97 8.29 -1.11
N GLY A 28 19.40 9.30 -0.33
CA GLY A 28 18.64 9.77 0.81
C GLY A 28 17.26 10.32 0.48
N ALA A 29 16.51 10.69 1.52
CA ALA A 29 15.19 11.30 1.34
C ALA A 29 15.28 12.58 0.50
N GLY A 30 14.34 12.77 -0.46
CA GLY A 30 14.24 14.00 -1.25
C GLY A 30 15.39 14.27 -2.23
N THR A 31 16.27 13.30 -2.51
CA THR A 31 17.41 13.44 -3.44
C THR A 31 17.08 13.13 -4.90
N GLY A 32 15.81 12.77 -5.18
CA GLY A 32 15.35 12.52 -6.55
C GLY A 32 15.56 11.08 -7.05
N LYS A 33 15.44 10.05 -6.19
CA LYS A 33 15.51 8.62 -6.53
C LYS A 33 14.80 8.27 -7.83
N THR A 34 13.49 8.47 -7.87
CA THR A 34 12.65 8.15 -9.03
C THR A 34 13.01 8.98 -10.27
N ARG A 35 13.47 10.23 -10.07
CA ARG A 35 13.95 11.08 -11.16
C ARG A 35 15.18 10.50 -11.84
N VAL A 36 16.12 9.98 -11.07
CA VAL A 36 17.34 9.36 -11.59
C VAL A 36 17.01 8.08 -12.35
N LEU A 37 16.14 7.21 -11.80
CA LEU A 37 15.72 5.99 -12.48
C LEU A 37 15.02 6.29 -13.83
N THR A 38 14.08 7.23 -13.84
CA THR A 38 13.39 7.61 -15.09
C THR A 38 14.32 8.25 -16.11
N ALA A 39 15.27 9.08 -15.67
CA ALA A 39 16.30 9.64 -16.52
C ALA A 39 17.23 8.57 -17.10
N ARG A 40 17.62 7.57 -16.29
CA ARG A 40 18.41 6.41 -16.73
C ARG A 40 17.68 5.63 -17.82
N ILE A 41 16.39 5.28 -17.60
CA ILE A 41 15.58 4.59 -18.61
C ILE A 41 15.52 5.39 -19.91
N SER A 42 15.27 6.70 -19.82
CA SER A 42 15.24 7.57 -20.99
C SER A 42 16.59 7.62 -21.71
N PHE A 43 17.70 7.70 -20.96
CA PHE A 43 19.05 7.65 -21.51
C PHE A 43 19.31 6.34 -22.25
N MET A 44 19.02 5.20 -21.62
CA MET A 44 19.20 3.86 -22.21
C MET A 44 18.44 3.68 -23.52
N VAL A 45 17.18 4.14 -23.57
CA VAL A 45 16.37 4.07 -24.81
C VAL A 45 16.96 4.96 -25.89
N ASN A 46 17.47 6.15 -25.54
CA ASN A 46 18.12 7.06 -26.50
C ASN A 46 19.46 6.52 -27.03
N GLU A 47 20.18 5.70 -26.21
CA GLU A 47 21.39 4.98 -26.66
C GLU A 47 21.05 3.71 -27.47
N GLY A 48 19.77 3.50 -27.83
CA GLY A 48 19.36 2.42 -28.73
C GLY A 48 18.99 1.11 -28.04
N ILE A 49 18.93 1.07 -26.71
CA ILE A 49 18.46 -0.12 -25.98
C ILE A 49 16.96 -0.29 -26.22
N ASN A 50 16.57 -1.51 -26.62
CA ASN A 50 15.17 -1.82 -26.84
C ASN A 50 14.38 -1.67 -25.52
N PRO A 51 13.36 -0.80 -25.46
CA PRO A 51 12.60 -0.55 -24.24
C PRO A 51 11.91 -1.81 -23.68
N LYS A 52 11.57 -2.80 -24.50
CA LYS A 52 11.03 -4.09 -24.03
C LYS A 52 12.03 -4.90 -23.18
N ASN A 53 13.32 -4.64 -23.33
CA ASN A 53 14.38 -5.33 -22.59
C ASN A 53 14.64 -4.68 -21.22
N ILE A 54 13.92 -3.61 -20.88
CA ILE A 54 14.05 -2.89 -19.61
C ILE A 54 12.87 -3.27 -18.72
N LEU A 55 13.16 -3.87 -17.57
CA LEU A 55 12.22 -4.13 -16.47
C LEU A 55 12.51 -3.17 -15.33
N SER A 56 11.51 -2.40 -14.91
CA SER A 56 11.61 -1.56 -13.71
C SER A 56 10.58 -1.97 -12.68
N VAL A 57 11.07 -2.36 -11.51
CA VAL A 57 10.23 -2.85 -10.41
C VAL A 57 10.21 -1.84 -9.28
N THR A 58 9.02 -1.56 -8.76
CA THR A 58 8.81 -0.67 -7.60
C THR A 58 8.07 -1.41 -6.49
N PHE A 59 7.99 -0.77 -5.31
CA PHE A 59 7.32 -1.38 -4.17
C PHE A 59 5.79 -1.18 -4.18
N THR A 60 5.27 -0.11 -4.82
CA THR A 60 3.83 0.22 -4.85
C THR A 60 3.33 0.46 -6.27
N ASN A 61 2.04 0.20 -6.49
CA ASN A 61 1.39 0.47 -7.77
C ASN A 61 1.39 1.95 -8.12
N LYS A 62 1.22 2.84 -7.13
CA LYS A 62 1.33 4.29 -7.33
C LYS A 62 2.71 4.68 -7.88
N ALA A 63 3.79 4.20 -7.25
CA ALA A 63 5.15 4.47 -7.73
C ALA A 63 5.37 3.93 -9.15
N ALA A 64 4.83 2.74 -9.46
CA ALA A 64 4.87 2.17 -10.80
C ALA A 64 4.11 3.04 -11.81
N ASN A 65 2.93 3.54 -11.47
CA ASN A 65 2.13 4.40 -12.32
C ASN A 65 2.81 5.76 -12.56
N GLU A 66 3.29 6.41 -11.49
CA GLU A 66 4.05 7.67 -11.61
C GLU A 66 5.31 7.50 -12.46
N MET A 67 6.05 6.42 -12.26
CA MET A 67 7.25 6.12 -13.06
C MET A 67 6.88 5.92 -14.51
N ARG A 68 5.79 5.21 -14.80
CA ARG A 68 5.29 4.96 -16.17
C ARG A 68 4.91 6.26 -16.87
N GLU A 69 4.16 7.15 -16.19
CA GLU A 69 3.79 8.46 -16.77
C GLU A 69 5.01 9.36 -17.01
N ARG A 70 5.97 9.37 -16.09
CA ARG A 70 7.23 10.12 -16.28
C ARG A 70 8.04 9.60 -17.46
N ILE A 71 8.17 8.27 -17.60
CA ILE A 71 8.87 7.65 -18.74
C ILE A 71 8.17 8.00 -20.06
N LYS A 72 6.83 7.95 -20.13
CA LYS A 72 6.07 8.35 -21.30
C LYS A 72 6.36 9.80 -21.72
N GLY A 73 6.45 10.71 -20.76
CA GLY A 73 6.76 12.13 -21.02
C GLY A 73 8.20 12.38 -21.45
N MET A 74 9.12 11.48 -21.09
CA MET A 74 10.56 11.64 -21.33
C MET A 74 11.05 10.96 -22.59
N VAL A 75 10.46 9.83 -22.98
CA VAL A 75 10.86 9.02 -24.12
C VAL A 75 9.98 9.36 -25.33
N ARG A 76 10.62 9.80 -26.41
CA ARG A 76 9.94 10.19 -27.67
C ARG A 76 9.35 8.98 -28.40
N ASP A 77 8.48 9.24 -29.37
CA ASP A 77 7.92 8.29 -30.34
C ASP A 77 7.10 7.14 -29.71
N GLY A 78 6.54 7.37 -28.50
CA GLY A 78 5.72 6.37 -27.81
C GLY A 78 6.49 5.14 -27.32
N LEU A 79 7.80 5.11 -27.47
CA LEU A 79 8.67 4.00 -27.05
C LEU A 79 8.64 3.79 -25.53
N GLY A 80 8.40 4.83 -24.73
CA GLY A 80 8.27 4.73 -23.28
C GLY A 80 7.17 3.80 -22.82
N LYS A 81 6.10 3.61 -23.60
CA LYS A 81 5.02 2.66 -23.30
C LYS A 81 5.45 1.19 -23.36
N LYS A 82 6.58 0.90 -24.01
CA LYS A 82 7.09 -0.47 -24.18
C LYS A 82 8.02 -0.91 -23.04
N VAL A 83 8.42 0.01 -22.16
CA VAL A 83 9.18 -0.33 -20.95
C VAL A 83 8.27 -1.09 -19.99
N VAL A 84 8.77 -2.21 -19.43
CA VAL A 84 8.01 -3.00 -18.49
C VAL A 84 8.16 -2.39 -17.09
N VAL A 85 7.10 -1.79 -16.57
CA VAL A 85 7.07 -1.17 -15.24
C VAL A 85 5.98 -1.81 -14.40
N GLY A 86 6.29 -2.17 -13.15
CA GLY A 86 5.30 -2.76 -12.23
C GLY A 86 5.86 -3.00 -10.83
N THR A 87 5.08 -3.65 -9.97
CA THR A 87 5.54 -4.17 -8.68
C THR A 87 6.12 -5.58 -8.83
N PHE A 88 6.84 -6.09 -7.82
CA PHE A 88 7.27 -7.49 -7.77
C PHE A 88 6.09 -8.45 -7.96
N HIS A 89 4.99 -8.24 -7.24
CA HIS A 89 3.79 -9.06 -7.36
C HIS A 89 3.19 -9.00 -8.77
N ALA A 90 3.03 -7.80 -9.34
CA ALA A 90 2.50 -7.65 -10.70
C ALA A 90 3.39 -8.33 -11.76
N PHE A 91 4.70 -8.33 -11.56
CA PHE A 91 5.63 -9.08 -12.42
C PHE A 91 5.41 -10.60 -12.25
N CYS A 92 5.34 -11.09 -11.01
CA CYS A 92 5.10 -12.52 -10.74
C CYS A 92 3.74 -12.99 -11.25
N VAL A 93 2.66 -12.20 -11.11
CA VAL A 93 1.36 -12.53 -11.68
C VAL A 93 1.45 -12.73 -13.20
N ARG A 94 2.08 -11.82 -13.93
CA ARG A 94 2.28 -11.98 -15.39
C ARG A 94 3.09 -13.22 -15.74
N LEU A 95 4.15 -13.47 -14.98
CA LEU A 95 4.98 -14.66 -15.15
C LEU A 95 4.17 -15.95 -14.91
N LEU A 96 3.41 -15.99 -13.81
CA LEU A 96 2.58 -17.15 -13.46
C LEU A 96 1.40 -17.33 -14.41
N ARG A 97 0.80 -16.25 -14.94
CA ARG A 97 -0.23 -16.35 -16.00
C ARG A 97 0.31 -17.05 -17.25
N GLU A 98 1.56 -16.82 -17.60
CA GLU A 98 2.19 -17.41 -18.79
C GLU A 98 2.65 -18.87 -18.55
N PHE A 99 3.14 -19.19 -17.34
CA PHE A 99 3.82 -20.44 -17.04
C PHE A 99 3.21 -21.23 -15.86
N ALA A 100 1.94 -21.00 -15.52
CA ALA A 100 1.26 -21.57 -14.35
C ALA A 100 1.34 -23.11 -14.29
N GLU A 101 1.28 -23.80 -15.43
CA GLU A 101 1.31 -25.25 -15.52
C GLU A 101 2.60 -25.86 -14.96
N HIS A 102 3.73 -25.16 -15.07
CA HIS A 102 5.03 -25.59 -14.52
C HIS A 102 5.07 -25.60 -12.99
N VAL A 103 4.13 -24.92 -12.33
CA VAL A 103 4.01 -24.88 -10.86
C VAL A 103 2.73 -25.53 -10.33
N GLY A 104 1.98 -26.24 -11.21
CA GLY A 104 0.83 -27.05 -10.86
C GLY A 104 -0.48 -26.25 -10.73
N TYR A 105 -0.59 -25.10 -11.39
CA TYR A 105 -1.79 -24.26 -11.44
C TYR A 105 -2.27 -24.06 -12.89
N LYS A 106 -3.53 -23.69 -13.04
CA LYS A 106 -4.06 -23.22 -14.33
C LYS A 106 -3.81 -21.73 -14.48
N ASN A 107 -3.70 -21.24 -15.71
CA ASN A 107 -3.43 -19.82 -16.00
C ASN A 107 -4.54 -18.86 -15.55
N ASN A 108 -5.77 -19.34 -15.30
CA ASN A 108 -6.91 -18.57 -14.81
C ASN A 108 -7.07 -18.61 -13.28
N PHE A 109 -5.98 -18.81 -12.52
CA PHE A 109 -6.05 -18.80 -11.06
C PHE A 109 -6.62 -17.48 -10.51
N ALA A 110 -7.34 -17.52 -9.39
CA ALA A 110 -7.77 -16.34 -8.66
C ALA A 110 -6.71 -15.96 -7.57
N ILE A 111 -6.72 -14.70 -7.17
CA ILE A 111 -5.84 -14.19 -6.10
C ILE A 111 -6.72 -13.83 -4.91
N TYR A 112 -6.50 -14.49 -3.77
CA TYR A 112 -7.29 -14.28 -2.57
C TYR A 112 -6.76 -13.12 -1.72
N SER A 113 -7.66 -12.23 -1.34
CA SER A 113 -7.44 -11.21 -0.31
C SER A 113 -7.32 -11.84 1.08
N GLN A 114 -6.80 -11.09 2.06
CA GLN A 114 -6.69 -11.57 3.45
C GLN A 114 -8.03 -12.07 4.01
N GLY A 115 -9.14 -11.36 3.74
CA GLY A 115 -10.46 -11.77 4.25
C GLY A 115 -10.96 -13.09 3.63
N GLU A 116 -10.61 -13.37 2.38
CA GLU A 116 -10.91 -14.64 1.72
C GLU A 116 -10.05 -15.77 2.28
N GLN A 117 -8.77 -15.52 2.52
CA GLN A 117 -7.87 -16.46 3.18
C GLN A 117 -8.34 -16.80 4.61
N GLU A 118 -8.73 -15.81 5.43
CA GLU A 118 -9.29 -16.04 6.77
C GLU A 118 -10.57 -16.87 6.72
N THR A 119 -11.41 -16.65 5.73
CA THR A 119 -12.63 -17.45 5.51
C THR A 119 -12.30 -18.88 5.11
N LEU A 120 -11.29 -19.09 4.27
CA LEU A 120 -10.80 -20.41 3.92
C LEU A 120 -10.24 -21.15 5.13
N ILE A 121 -9.46 -20.45 5.99
CA ILE A 121 -8.94 -21.04 7.25
C ILE A 121 -10.07 -21.44 8.20
N LYS A 122 -11.14 -20.62 8.34
CA LYS A 122 -12.34 -21.03 9.11
C LYS A 122 -12.93 -22.33 8.58
N ARG A 123 -13.04 -22.47 7.28
CA ARG A 123 -13.50 -23.71 6.62
C ARG A 123 -12.56 -24.88 6.94
N VAL A 124 -11.25 -24.69 6.84
CA VAL A 124 -10.26 -25.72 7.16
C VAL A 124 -10.37 -26.17 8.62
N LEU A 125 -10.50 -25.23 9.57
CA LEU A 125 -10.69 -25.54 10.98
C LEU A 125 -11.96 -26.36 11.24
N GLN A 126 -13.07 -26.03 10.57
CA GLN A 126 -14.32 -26.83 10.65
C GLN A 126 -14.11 -28.25 10.11
N THR A 127 -13.40 -28.39 8.98
CA THR A 127 -13.10 -29.71 8.38
C THR A 127 -12.23 -30.57 9.31
N LEU A 128 -11.32 -29.96 10.05
CA LEU A 128 -10.47 -30.63 11.04
C LEU A 128 -11.18 -30.85 12.39
N LEU A 129 -12.48 -30.56 12.48
CA LEU A 129 -13.31 -30.67 13.69
C LEU A 129 -12.74 -29.90 14.90
N VAL A 130 -12.04 -28.80 14.65
CA VAL A 130 -11.49 -27.93 15.67
C VAL A 130 -12.59 -27.00 16.18
N LYS A 131 -12.74 -26.88 17.49
CA LYS A 131 -13.70 -25.91 18.08
C LYS A 131 -13.23 -24.48 17.80
N ASP A 132 -14.17 -23.60 17.40
CA ASP A 132 -13.91 -22.20 16.98
C ASP A 132 -13.07 -21.37 17.98
N GLU A 133 -13.01 -21.75 19.25
CA GLU A 133 -12.30 -21.01 20.30
C GLU A 133 -10.80 -21.36 20.43
N THR A 134 -10.31 -22.37 19.69
CA THR A 134 -8.94 -22.91 19.89
C THR A 134 -7.87 -22.19 19.06
N LEU A 135 -8.22 -21.66 17.89
CA LEU A 135 -7.26 -20.99 17.01
C LEU A 135 -7.94 -19.86 16.23
N ASP A 136 -7.51 -18.63 16.44
CA ASP A 136 -7.97 -17.48 15.68
C ASP A 136 -7.49 -17.55 14.22
N PRO A 137 -8.39 -17.43 13.22
CA PRO A 137 -8.03 -17.55 11.80
C PRO A 137 -6.98 -16.55 11.33
N SER A 138 -6.97 -15.32 11.85
CA SER A 138 -6.00 -14.30 11.49
C SER A 138 -4.61 -14.63 12.07
N MET A 139 -4.57 -15.22 13.26
CA MET A 139 -3.33 -15.72 13.86
C MET A 139 -2.78 -16.92 13.08
N ALA A 140 -3.65 -17.88 12.71
CA ALA A 140 -3.25 -19.01 11.87
C ALA A 140 -2.67 -18.54 10.55
N LEU A 141 -3.36 -17.62 9.86
CA LEU A 141 -2.89 -17.02 8.61
C LEU A 141 -1.52 -16.35 8.78
N SER A 142 -1.33 -15.58 9.84
CA SER A 142 -0.03 -14.93 10.11
C SER A 142 1.11 -15.93 10.30
N ARG A 143 0.85 -17.08 10.97
CA ARG A 143 1.85 -18.14 11.15
C ARG A 143 2.14 -18.86 9.84
N ILE A 144 1.11 -19.16 9.04
CA ILE A 144 1.26 -19.78 7.71
C ILE A 144 2.07 -18.87 6.79
N SER A 145 1.72 -17.59 6.71
CA SER A 145 2.45 -16.60 5.91
C SER A 145 3.93 -16.53 6.29
N LYS A 146 4.22 -16.48 7.60
CA LYS A 146 5.60 -16.48 8.09
C LYS A 146 6.37 -17.75 7.69
N ALA A 147 5.75 -18.93 7.86
CA ALA A 147 6.36 -20.21 7.49
C ALA A 147 6.60 -20.32 5.97
N LYS A 148 5.60 -19.96 5.15
CA LYS A 148 5.73 -19.90 3.69
C LYS A 148 6.89 -19.02 3.24
N ASN A 149 7.00 -17.80 3.80
CA ASN A 149 8.06 -16.86 3.44
C ASN A 149 9.46 -17.31 3.91
N ALA A 150 9.54 -18.07 5.02
CA ALA A 150 10.78 -18.69 5.48
C ALA A 150 11.15 -19.93 4.68
N GLY A 151 10.24 -20.51 3.91
CA GLY A 151 10.41 -21.81 3.25
C GLY A 151 10.39 -22.97 4.25
N GLU A 152 9.74 -22.81 5.40
CA GLU A 152 9.68 -23.76 6.50
C GLU A 152 8.27 -24.34 6.64
N GLY A 153 8.18 -25.57 7.18
CA GLY A 153 6.91 -26.13 7.65
C GLY A 153 6.61 -25.72 9.08
N LEU A 154 5.37 -25.91 9.53
CA LEU A 154 4.95 -25.69 10.93
C LEU A 154 5.03 -26.94 11.79
N GLY A 155 5.82 -27.94 11.38
CA GLY A 155 5.99 -29.21 12.06
C GLY A 155 5.29 -30.39 11.38
N ASP A 156 5.13 -31.51 12.11
CA ASP A 156 4.36 -32.66 11.63
C ASP A 156 2.85 -32.38 11.76
N PRO A 157 2.05 -32.49 10.68
CA PRO A 157 0.60 -32.31 10.71
C PRO A 157 -0.15 -33.24 11.67
N LYS A 158 0.46 -34.38 12.05
CA LYS A 158 -0.11 -35.30 13.03
C LYS A 158 0.10 -34.86 14.49
N GLU A 159 1.09 -34.02 14.72
CA GLU A 159 1.49 -33.58 16.06
C GLU A 159 1.17 -32.09 16.32
N SER A 160 1.03 -31.30 15.28
CA SER A 160 0.82 -29.84 15.34
C SER A 160 -0.45 -29.44 14.61
N LEU A 161 -1.39 -28.81 15.33
CA LEU A 161 -2.59 -28.23 14.72
C LEU A 161 -2.24 -27.17 13.66
N ASP A 162 -1.28 -26.31 13.92
CA ASP A 162 -0.82 -25.28 12.98
C ASP A 162 -0.31 -25.92 11.68
N ALA A 163 0.43 -27.04 11.79
CA ALA A 163 0.93 -27.78 10.62
C ALA A 163 -0.22 -28.43 9.83
N ALA A 164 -1.19 -29.06 10.52
CA ALA A 164 -2.36 -29.66 9.88
C ALA A 164 -3.23 -28.62 9.16
N VAL A 165 -3.42 -27.43 9.79
CA VAL A 165 -4.14 -26.31 9.19
C VAL A 165 -3.39 -25.78 7.96
N MET A 166 -2.06 -25.62 8.04
CA MET A 166 -1.24 -25.16 6.91
C MET A 166 -1.30 -26.13 5.73
N GLU A 167 -1.12 -27.42 5.98
CA GLU A 167 -1.18 -28.47 4.93
C GLU A 167 -2.54 -28.44 4.24
N LYS A 168 -3.62 -28.51 5.02
CA LYS A 168 -4.99 -28.50 4.48
C LYS A 168 -5.32 -27.20 3.76
N TYR A 169 -4.89 -26.04 4.28
CA TYR A 169 -5.04 -24.74 3.62
C TYR A 169 -4.36 -24.73 2.25
N MET A 170 -3.13 -25.19 2.16
CA MET A 170 -2.38 -25.24 0.88
C MET A 170 -3.04 -26.20 -0.13
N ASP A 171 -3.56 -27.33 0.32
CA ASP A 171 -4.27 -28.28 -0.54
C ASP A 171 -5.59 -27.71 -1.09
N GLU A 172 -6.37 -27.04 -0.23
CA GLU A 172 -7.59 -26.35 -0.63
C GLU A 172 -7.29 -25.23 -1.64
N MET A 173 -6.26 -24.41 -1.39
CA MET A 173 -5.83 -23.35 -2.31
C MET A 173 -5.51 -23.91 -3.71
N ARG A 174 -4.76 -25.04 -3.76
CA ARG A 174 -4.45 -25.72 -5.03
C ARG A 174 -5.69 -26.29 -5.70
N GLY A 175 -6.56 -26.97 -4.93
CA GLY A 175 -7.80 -27.58 -5.43
C GLY A 175 -8.74 -26.55 -6.05
N LEU A 176 -8.81 -25.35 -5.46
CA LEU A 176 -9.61 -24.21 -5.94
C LEU A 176 -8.91 -23.42 -7.06
N ASN A 177 -7.68 -23.73 -7.41
CA ASN A 177 -6.85 -22.95 -8.33
C ASN A 177 -6.74 -21.48 -7.92
N VAL A 178 -6.40 -21.23 -6.64
CA VAL A 178 -6.23 -19.89 -6.09
C VAL A 178 -4.85 -19.73 -5.45
N MET A 179 -4.32 -18.52 -5.48
CA MET A 179 -3.05 -18.14 -4.88
C MET A 179 -3.28 -16.99 -3.90
N ASP A 180 -2.51 -16.91 -2.85
CA ASP A 180 -2.41 -15.70 -2.02
C ASP A 180 -1.22 -14.83 -2.44
N PHE A 181 -1.04 -13.68 -1.78
CA PHE A 181 0.05 -12.76 -2.11
C PHE A 181 1.43 -13.36 -1.91
N ASP A 182 1.61 -14.20 -0.89
CA ASP A 182 2.88 -14.88 -0.64
C ASP A 182 3.17 -15.88 -1.77
N ASP A 183 2.16 -16.64 -2.21
CA ASP A 183 2.29 -17.60 -3.30
C ASP A 183 2.79 -16.96 -4.59
N LEU A 184 2.35 -15.74 -4.90
CA LEU A 184 2.77 -15.06 -6.13
C LEU A 184 4.29 -14.93 -6.22
N ILE A 185 4.94 -14.53 -5.13
CA ILE A 185 6.40 -14.39 -5.11
C ILE A 185 7.08 -15.77 -4.99
N ILE A 186 6.59 -16.61 -4.08
CA ILE A 186 7.19 -17.94 -3.83
C ILE A 186 7.18 -18.79 -5.10
N LEU A 187 6.03 -18.90 -5.77
CA LEU A 187 5.90 -19.67 -6.99
C LEU A 187 6.64 -19.02 -8.17
N GLY A 188 6.70 -17.68 -8.22
CA GLY A 188 7.53 -16.97 -9.19
C GLY A 188 9.02 -17.27 -9.04
N VAL A 189 9.54 -17.29 -7.80
CA VAL A 189 10.91 -17.67 -7.49
C VAL A 189 11.16 -19.14 -7.87
N ARG A 190 10.30 -20.03 -7.40
CA ARG A 190 10.40 -21.47 -7.66
C ARG A 190 10.39 -21.77 -9.17
N LEU A 191 9.51 -21.12 -9.91
CA LEU A 191 9.42 -21.26 -11.37
C LEU A 191 10.76 -20.94 -12.06
N LEU A 192 11.42 -19.84 -11.66
CA LEU A 192 12.69 -19.43 -12.26
C LEU A 192 13.87 -20.26 -11.75
N GLU A 193 13.88 -20.72 -10.51
CA GLU A 193 14.97 -21.52 -9.95
C GLU A 193 14.93 -22.96 -10.46
N GLU A 194 13.74 -23.59 -10.52
CA GLU A 194 13.59 -25.00 -10.88
C GLU A 194 13.48 -25.23 -12.40
N ASN A 195 13.02 -24.23 -13.19
CA ASN A 195 12.84 -24.39 -14.63
C ASN A 195 13.83 -23.55 -15.44
N ALA A 196 14.91 -24.17 -15.88
CA ALA A 196 15.98 -23.53 -16.65
C ALA A 196 15.49 -22.93 -17.98
N GLN A 197 14.52 -23.56 -18.66
CA GLN A 197 13.99 -23.08 -19.94
C GLN A 197 13.17 -21.82 -19.76
N VAL A 198 12.27 -21.79 -18.76
CA VAL A 198 11.49 -20.60 -18.40
C VAL A 198 12.44 -19.47 -17.98
N ARG A 199 13.41 -19.77 -17.11
CA ARG A 199 14.43 -18.79 -16.69
C ARG A 199 15.15 -18.17 -17.88
N ALA A 200 15.68 -18.98 -18.80
CA ALA A 200 16.36 -18.49 -20.00
C ALA A 200 15.45 -17.62 -20.87
N THR A 201 14.18 -18.00 -21.03
CA THR A 201 13.17 -17.23 -21.76
C THR A 201 12.95 -15.88 -21.14
N VAL A 202 12.78 -15.79 -19.81
CA VAL A 202 12.54 -14.54 -19.10
C VAL A 202 13.78 -13.65 -19.11
N GLN A 203 14.97 -14.21 -18.90
CA GLN A 203 16.25 -13.49 -18.98
C GLN A 203 16.51 -12.91 -20.38
N SER A 204 16.11 -13.61 -21.45
CA SER A 204 16.24 -13.12 -22.83
C SER A 204 15.29 -11.94 -23.16
N ARG A 205 14.25 -11.75 -22.36
CA ARG A 205 13.32 -10.61 -22.50
C ARG A 205 13.77 -9.39 -21.69
N HIS A 206 14.37 -9.60 -20.52
CA HIS A 206 14.68 -8.56 -19.55
C HIS A 206 16.18 -8.49 -19.30
N HIS A 207 16.89 -7.78 -20.19
CA HIS A 207 18.35 -7.64 -20.12
C HIS A 207 18.80 -6.64 -19.05
N TYR A 208 17.94 -5.67 -18.69
CA TYR A 208 18.22 -4.62 -17.71
C TYR A 208 17.11 -4.60 -16.68
N VAL A 209 17.46 -4.79 -15.43
CA VAL A 209 16.51 -4.79 -14.31
C VAL A 209 16.80 -3.63 -13.38
N MET A 210 15.78 -2.85 -13.05
CA MET A 210 15.87 -1.74 -12.09
C MET A 210 14.90 -1.94 -10.95
N VAL A 211 15.35 -1.64 -9.73
CA VAL A 211 14.53 -1.76 -8.52
C VAL A 211 14.55 -0.45 -7.75
N ASP A 212 13.38 0.15 -7.52
CA ASP A 212 13.21 1.30 -6.64
C ASP A 212 12.85 0.82 -5.22
N GLU A 213 13.12 1.66 -4.21
CA GLU A 213 12.91 1.38 -2.78
C GLU A 213 13.51 0.02 -2.34
N PHE A 214 14.73 -0.26 -2.79
CA PHE A 214 15.37 -1.58 -2.64
C PHE A 214 15.56 -1.99 -1.17
N GLN A 215 15.66 -1.05 -0.23
CA GLN A 215 15.77 -1.32 1.21
C GLN A 215 14.51 -1.98 1.81
N ASP A 216 13.38 -2.01 1.08
CA ASP A 216 12.15 -2.65 1.53
C ASP A 216 11.97 -4.08 0.98
N THR A 217 12.96 -4.59 0.24
CA THR A 217 12.92 -5.95 -0.31
C THR A 217 13.16 -7.02 0.74
N ASN A 218 12.47 -8.16 0.59
CA ASN A 218 12.67 -9.35 1.41
C ASN A 218 13.57 -10.39 0.71
N SER A 219 13.90 -11.49 1.41
CA SER A 219 14.74 -12.57 0.89
C SER A 219 14.20 -13.21 -0.40
N LEU A 220 12.89 -13.41 -0.51
CA LEU A 220 12.25 -13.99 -1.71
C LEU A 220 12.36 -13.05 -2.92
N GLN A 221 12.14 -11.75 -2.73
CA GLN A 221 12.32 -10.76 -3.79
C GLN A 221 13.78 -10.64 -4.22
N MET A 222 14.72 -10.81 -3.29
CA MET A 222 16.14 -10.89 -3.61
C MET A 222 16.47 -12.15 -4.41
N ARG A 223 15.93 -13.32 -4.04
CA ARG A 223 16.08 -14.57 -4.81
C ARG A 223 15.51 -14.41 -6.22
N LEU A 224 14.32 -13.81 -6.35
CA LEU A 224 13.71 -13.50 -7.64
C LEU A 224 14.63 -12.64 -8.50
N LEU A 225 15.18 -11.57 -7.94
CA LEU A 225 16.09 -10.67 -8.63
C LEU A 225 17.36 -11.41 -9.11
N ARG A 226 17.95 -12.26 -8.27
CA ARG A 226 19.11 -13.07 -8.64
C ARG A 226 18.82 -14.06 -9.76
N ALA A 227 17.62 -14.66 -9.76
CA ALA A 227 17.21 -15.58 -10.83
C ALA A 227 16.94 -14.83 -12.16
N LEU A 228 16.52 -13.56 -12.09
CA LEU A 228 16.25 -12.72 -13.27
C LEU A 228 17.52 -12.18 -13.94
N VAL A 229 18.58 -11.90 -13.17
CA VAL A 229 19.74 -11.13 -13.64
C VAL A 229 20.98 -12.04 -13.77
N PRO A 230 21.25 -12.56 -14.99
CA PRO A 230 22.50 -13.30 -15.24
C PRO A 230 23.69 -12.35 -15.32
N ALA A 231 24.92 -12.91 -15.25
CA ALA A 231 26.13 -12.14 -15.57
C ALA A 231 26.02 -11.56 -17.00
N PRO A 232 26.46 -10.31 -17.23
CA PRO A 232 27.28 -9.42 -16.39
C PRO A 232 26.49 -8.59 -15.35
N TYR A 233 25.33 -9.04 -14.92
CA TYR A 233 24.50 -8.42 -13.85
C TYR A 233 24.08 -6.97 -14.15
N ASN A 234 23.36 -6.75 -15.27
CA ASN A 234 22.82 -5.45 -15.59
C ASN A 234 21.64 -5.10 -14.69
N VAL A 235 21.92 -4.86 -13.43
CA VAL A 235 20.97 -4.52 -12.37
C VAL A 235 21.29 -3.14 -11.81
N CYS A 236 20.27 -2.32 -11.65
CA CYS A 236 20.37 -1.03 -10.97
C CYS A 236 19.38 -1.01 -9.81
N VAL A 237 19.87 -0.86 -8.60
CA VAL A 237 19.01 -0.72 -7.42
C VAL A 237 19.15 0.67 -6.82
N VAL A 238 18.03 1.25 -6.41
CA VAL A 238 17.98 2.54 -5.72
C VAL A 238 17.29 2.35 -4.39
N GLY A 239 17.91 2.88 -3.34
CA GLY A 239 17.34 2.77 -2.02
C GLY A 239 17.98 3.70 -1.00
N ASP A 240 17.34 3.75 0.16
CA ASP A 240 17.79 4.46 1.35
C ASP A 240 17.65 3.54 2.56
N ASP A 241 18.76 2.98 3.03
CA ASP A 241 18.79 2.12 4.21
C ASP A 241 18.24 2.83 5.46
N ASP A 242 18.34 4.18 5.52
CA ASP A 242 17.75 4.99 6.58
C ASP A 242 16.21 5.10 6.49
N GLN A 243 15.59 4.64 5.41
CA GLN A 243 14.13 4.57 5.22
C GLN A 243 13.57 3.14 5.22
N SER A 244 14.33 2.13 5.65
CA SER A 244 13.86 0.76 5.82
C SER A 244 12.98 0.65 7.07
N ILE A 245 11.65 0.65 6.88
CA ILE A 245 10.63 0.67 7.94
C ILE A 245 9.59 -0.46 7.82
N TYR A 246 9.87 -1.46 7.00
CA TYR A 246 8.99 -2.62 6.77
C TYR A 246 9.61 -3.94 7.22
N GLY A 247 10.54 -3.92 8.19
CA GLY A 247 11.12 -5.12 8.80
C GLY A 247 10.05 -6.04 9.40
N TRP A 248 8.98 -5.47 9.96
CA TRP A 248 7.83 -6.23 10.47
C TRP A 248 7.03 -6.96 9.36
N ARG A 249 7.21 -6.59 8.08
CA ARG A 249 6.69 -7.28 6.88
C ARG A 249 7.74 -8.18 6.21
N GLY A 250 8.87 -8.43 6.86
CA GLY A 250 9.94 -9.27 6.34
C GLY A 250 10.94 -8.55 5.43
N ALA A 251 10.94 -7.22 5.35
CA ALA A 251 11.99 -6.49 4.64
C ALA A 251 13.36 -6.72 5.32
N GLU A 252 14.38 -6.99 4.52
CA GLU A 252 15.74 -7.30 4.98
C GLU A 252 16.68 -6.17 4.56
N ILE A 253 17.09 -5.36 5.53
CA ILE A 253 18.00 -4.25 5.30
C ILE A 253 19.37 -4.72 4.76
N THR A 254 19.77 -5.96 5.05
CA THR A 254 21.00 -6.59 4.55
C THR A 254 21.04 -6.65 3.03
N ASN A 255 19.90 -6.72 2.35
CA ASN A 255 19.84 -6.70 0.90
C ASN A 255 20.52 -5.46 0.30
N ILE A 256 20.34 -4.29 0.92
CA ILE A 256 20.99 -3.04 0.46
C ILE A 256 22.34 -2.80 1.13
N THR A 257 22.50 -3.17 2.40
CA THR A 257 23.77 -2.94 3.11
C THR A 257 24.87 -3.89 2.69
N GLU A 258 24.53 -5.05 2.16
CA GLU A 258 25.45 -6.11 1.71
C GLU A 258 25.23 -6.46 0.23
N PHE A 259 24.81 -5.49 -0.58
CA PHE A 259 24.47 -5.69 -2.00
C PHE A 259 25.61 -6.35 -2.80
N GLU A 260 26.87 -6.02 -2.51
CA GLU A 260 28.07 -6.58 -3.13
C GLU A 260 28.25 -8.09 -2.91
N ASN A 261 27.63 -8.66 -1.87
CA ASN A 261 27.67 -10.12 -1.64
C ASN A 261 26.81 -10.86 -2.68
N PHE A 262 25.82 -10.19 -3.26
CA PHE A 262 24.91 -10.75 -4.26
C PHE A 262 25.32 -10.40 -5.69
N PHE A 263 25.82 -9.18 -5.90
CA PHE A 263 26.23 -8.65 -7.20
C PHE A 263 27.65 -8.06 -7.07
N PRO A 264 28.67 -8.82 -7.46
CA PRO A 264 30.07 -8.46 -7.20
C PRO A 264 30.49 -7.21 -7.97
N ASN A 265 31.36 -6.42 -7.35
CA ASN A 265 31.95 -5.19 -7.90
C ASN A 265 30.93 -4.18 -8.40
N PRO A 266 29.91 -3.81 -7.59
CA PRO A 266 28.93 -2.82 -8.03
C PRO A 266 29.56 -1.42 -8.13
N HIS A 267 29.12 -0.67 -9.14
CA HIS A 267 29.35 0.77 -9.14
C HIS A 267 28.43 1.40 -8.07
N VAL A 268 28.97 2.19 -7.15
CA VAL A 268 28.19 2.78 -6.06
C VAL A 268 28.14 4.30 -6.20
N VAL A 269 26.95 4.86 -6.34
CA VAL A 269 26.72 6.30 -6.41
C VAL A 269 25.91 6.76 -5.21
N LYS A 270 26.36 7.84 -4.53
CA LYS A 270 25.64 8.44 -3.39
C LYS A 270 24.94 9.74 -3.82
N LEU A 271 23.62 9.82 -3.54
CA LEU A 271 22.82 11.01 -3.75
C LEU A 271 22.52 11.65 -2.39
N GLU A 272 23.17 12.75 -2.08
CA GLU A 272 23.10 13.44 -0.79
C GLU A 272 22.48 14.85 -0.88
N GLU A 273 22.44 15.46 -2.07
CA GLU A 273 21.79 16.77 -2.27
C GLU A 273 20.27 16.60 -2.22
N ASN A 274 19.65 17.15 -1.18
CA ASN A 274 18.20 17.11 -0.96
C ASN A 274 17.54 18.37 -1.56
N TYR A 275 16.48 18.15 -2.33
CA TYR A 275 15.70 19.20 -3.00
C TYR A 275 14.33 19.45 -2.35
N ARG A 276 14.02 18.75 -1.25
CA ARG A 276 12.72 18.79 -0.58
C ARG A 276 12.71 19.75 0.60
N SER A 277 13.60 19.51 1.55
CA SER A 277 13.51 20.07 2.91
C SER A 277 14.51 21.22 3.13
N THR A 278 14.20 22.06 4.10
CA THR A 278 15.12 23.10 4.57
C THR A 278 16.27 22.52 5.37
N THR A 279 17.35 23.28 5.46
CA THR A 279 18.59 22.91 6.19
C THR A 279 18.33 22.53 7.67
N PRO A 280 17.51 23.26 8.48
CA PRO A 280 17.25 22.85 9.87
C PRO A 280 16.58 21.47 9.98
N ILE A 281 15.62 21.16 9.10
CA ILE A 281 14.95 19.85 9.07
C ILE A 281 15.96 18.75 8.78
N LEU A 282 16.86 18.95 7.80
CA LEU A 282 17.86 17.95 7.44
C LEU A 282 18.91 17.73 8.53
N HIS A 283 19.35 18.79 9.22
CA HIS A 283 20.27 18.65 10.36
C HIS A 283 19.62 17.85 11.49
N THR A 284 18.35 18.12 11.80
CA THR A 284 17.57 17.35 12.78
C THR A 284 17.47 15.88 12.36
N ALA A 285 17.15 15.59 11.08
CA ALA A 285 17.09 14.22 10.57
C ALA A 285 18.46 13.52 10.61
N ASN A 286 19.54 14.18 10.17
CA ASN A 286 20.89 13.62 10.18
C ASN A 286 21.38 13.35 11.61
N SER A 287 21.09 14.24 12.57
CA SER A 287 21.50 14.06 13.98
C SER A 287 20.81 12.85 14.62
N LEU A 288 19.57 12.58 14.25
CA LEU A 288 18.83 11.40 14.71
C LEU A 288 19.41 10.11 14.12
N ILE A 289 19.47 10.03 12.78
CA ILE A 289 19.73 8.77 12.10
C ILE A 289 21.18 8.27 12.22
N LYS A 290 22.12 9.14 12.51
CA LYS A 290 23.54 8.77 12.75
C LYS A 290 23.73 7.79 13.92
N ASN A 291 22.74 7.70 14.83
CA ASN A 291 22.77 6.79 15.98
C ASN A 291 22.43 5.34 15.63
N ASN A 292 21.94 5.05 14.41
CA ASN A 292 21.73 3.68 13.96
C ASN A 292 23.06 3.00 13.61
N VAL A 293 23.17 1.73 14.00
CA VAL A 293 24.33 0.89 13.70
C VAL A 293 24.15 0.22 12.33
N GLY A 294 25.29 -0.05 11.64
CA GLY A 294 25.28 -0.81 10.39
C GLY A 294 24.74 -0.08 9.16
N ARG A 295 24.48 1.23 9.26
CA ARG A 295 24.03 2.03 8.12
C ARG A 295 25.16 2.34 7.13
N ARG A 296 24.84 2.52 5.87
CA ARG A 296 25.79 3.02 4.87
C ARG A 296 25.98 4.53 5.05
N PRO A 297 27.24 5.02 5.24
CA PRO A 297 27.49 6.44 5.55
C PRO A 297 27.03 7.37 4.43
N LYS A 298 26.11 8.28 4.76
CA LYS A 298 25.63 9.38 3.92
C LYS A 298 25.12 10.50 4.82
N SER A 299 25.14 11.75 4.32
CA SER A 299 24.65 12.93 5.03
C SER A 299 23.89 13.83 4.06
N LEU A 300 22.62 14.08 4.36
CA LEU A 300 21.79 14.96 3.54
C LEU A 300 22.19 16.43 3.74
N TRP A 301 22.27 17.16 2.64
CA TRP A 301 22.46 18.60 2.62
C TRP A 301 21.54 19.25 1.59
N SER A 302 21.20 20.53 1.77
CA SER A 302 20.32 21.26 0.86
C SER A 302 20.85 22.68 0.62
N ARG A 303 20.53 23.23 -0.55
CA ARG A 303 20.71 24.66 -0.84
C ARG A 303 19.57 25.52 -0.29
N ASN A 304 18.49 24.89 0.17
CA ASN A 304 17.36 25.57 0.75
C ASN A 304 17.63 25.88 2.23
N ASN A 305 18.13 27.07 2.47
CA ASN A 305 18.61 27.48 3.80
C ASN A 305 17.51 27.88 4.77
N GLY A 306 16.23 27.69 4.55
CA GLY A 306 15.15 28.06 5.43
C GLY A 306 15.51 28.62 6.83
N SER A 307 14.82 29.63 7.30
CA SER A 307 15.12 30.30 8.58
C SER A 307 14.47 29.63 9.79
N ASP A 308 13.41 28.88 9.58
CA ASP A 308 12.59 28.35 10.66
C ASP A 308 13.25 27.10 11.28
N LEU A 309 13.47 27.14 12.58
CA LEU A 309 13.94 25.99 13.35
C LEU A 309 12.83 24.94 13.46
N VAL A 310 13.21 23.69 13.73
CA VAL A 310 12.25 22.64 14.11
C VAL A 310 11.71 22.97 15.50
N ARG A 311 10.40 23.01 15.66
CA ARG A 311 9.80 23.30 16.97
C ARG A 311 9.53 21.99 17.73
N LEU A 312 9.88 21.97 19.00
CA LEU A 312 9.56 20.91 19.95
C LEU A 312 8.67 21.48 21.05
N ILE A 313 7.41 21.07 21.08
CA ILE A 313 6.38 21.64 21.95
C ILE A 313 5.94 20.64 23.02
N ALA A 314 6.07 21.03 24.29
CA ALA A 314 5.52 20.26 25.42
C ALA A 314 4.10 20.73 25.72
N ASN A 315 3.15 19.79 25.82
CA ASN A 315 1.75 20.03 26.14
C ASN A 315 1.38 19.29 27.45
N GLU A 316 0.31 19.70 28.13
CA GLU A 316 -0.14 19.05 29.37
C GLU A 316 -0.77 17.66 29.08
N ASP A 317 -1.65 17.60 28.07
CA ASP A 317 -2.28 16.34 27.66
C ASP A 317 -2.55 16.28 26.15
N ASP A 318 -3.11 15.13 25.71
CA ASP A 318 -3.38 14.85 24.31
C ASP A 318 -4.48 15.74 23.69
N LYS A 319 -5.37 16.29 24.51
CA LYS A 319 -6.40 17.23 24.05
C LYS A 319 -5.77 18.61 23.79
N GLU A 320 -4.90 19.07 24.68
CA GLU A 320 -4.16 20.33 24.49
C GLU A 320 -3.22 20.22 23.28
N GLU A 321 -2.54 19.08 23.10
CA GLU A 321 -1.70 18.81 21.92
C GLU A 321 -2.52 18.90 20.61
N ALA A 322 -3.69 18.26 20.58
CA ALA A 322 -4.54 18.27 19.40
C ALA A 322 -5.16 19.67 19.13
N ASP A 323 -5.57 20.37 20.19
CA ASP A 323 -6.10 21.73 20.07
C ASP A 323 -5.05 22.73 19.60
N MET A 324 -3.81 22.64 20.11
CA MET A 324 -2.65 23.41 19.67
C MET A 324 -2.43 23.22 18.16
N ILE A 325 -2.36 21.97 17.68
CA ILE A 325 -2.17 21.67 16.26
C ILE A 325 -3.31 22.27 15.42
N ALA A 326 -4.56 22.01 15.82
CA ALA A 326 -5.71 22.51 15.09
C ALA A 326 -5.77 24.06 15.05
N LYS A 327 -5.40 24.74 16.15
CA LYS A 327 -5.32 26.20 16.24
C LYS A 327 -4.23 26.77 15.34
N GLU A 328 -3.04 26.14 15.28
CA GLU A 328 -1.97 26.56 14.38
C GLU A 328 -2.37 26.45 12.90
N VAL A 329 -3.01 25.34 12.54
CA VAL A 329 -3.55 25.15 11.19
C VAL A 329 -4.63 26.20 10.88
N GLU A 330 -5.56 26.44 11.80
CA GLU A 330 -6.59 27.46 11.68
C GLU A 330 -5.99 28.85 11.43
N THR A 331 -5.03 29.23 12.27
CA THR A 331 -4.35 30.54 12.17
C THR A 331 -3.62 30.68 10.83
N ALA A 332 -2.86 29.68 10.41
CA ALA A 332 -2.13 29.73 9.15
C ALA A 332 -3.09 29.76 7.93
N HIS A 333 -4.19 29.02 8.00
CA HIS A 333 -5.20 28.99 6.93
C HIS A 333 -5.90 30.37 6.79
N PHE A 334 -6.36 30.95 7.89
CA PHE A 334 -7.10 32.21 7.84
C PHE A 334 -6.21 33.44 7.69
N ALA A 335 -5.08 33.53 8.44
CA ALA A 335 -4.19 34.69 8.40
C ALA A 335 -3.31 34.70 7.13
N ASN A 336 -2.76 33.55 6.74
CA ASN A 336 -1.82 33.45 5.63
C ASN A 336 -2.43 32.91 4.35
N LYS A 337 -3.75 32.59 4.35
CA LYS A 337 -4.48 31.94 3.24
C LYS A 337 -3.81 30.64 2.77
N GLN A 338 -3.11 29.94 3.68
CA GLN A 338 -2.41 28.70 3.35
C GLN A 338 -3.42 27.57 3.10
N PRO A 339 -3.36 26.85 1.97
CA PRO A 339 -4.27 25.74 1.67
C PRO A 339 -4.19 24.64 2.73
N LEU A 340 -5.34 24.06 3.12
CA LEU A 340 -5.40 23.00 4.13
C LEU A 340 -4.65 21.73 3.70
N GLU A 341 -4.55 21.48 2.41
CA GLU A 341 -3.83 20.34 1.82
C GLU A 341 -2.32 20.41 2.03
N GLU A 342 -1.77 21.57 2.38
CA GLU A 342 -0.35 21.75 2.67
C GLU A 342 0.05 21.26 4.07
N PHE A 343 -0.94 20.94 4.93
CA PHE A 343 -0.72 20.48 6.29
C PHE A 343 -0.89 18.97 6.41
N ALA A 344 0.03 18.34 7.13
CA ALA A 344 -0.10 16.95 7.52
C ALA A 344 0.21 16.75 9.00
N VAL A 345 -0.57 15.89 9.65
CA VAL A 345 -0.32 15.40 11.01
C VAL A 345 0.02 13.91 10.90
N LEU A 346 1.26 13.55 11.22
CA LEU A 346 1.77 12.19 11.09
C LEU A 346 1.89 11.57 12.48
N PHE A 347 1.10 10.55 12.75
CA PHE A 347 1.07 9.87 14.04
C PHE A 347 1.58 8.44 13.96
N ARG A 348 1.96 7.83 15.11
CA ARG A 348 2.51 6.48 15.16
C ARG A 348 1.43 5.40 15.13
N THR A 349 0.29 5.62 15.80
CA THR A 349 -0.81 4.66 15.90
C THR A 349 -2.14 5.30 15.55
N ASN A 350 -3.07 4.52 15.00
CA ASN A 350 -4.39 5.00 14.59
C ASN A 350 -5.22 5.58 15.76
N ASP A 351 -4.98 5.11 16.99
CA ASP A 351 -5.71 5.63 18.17
C ASP A 351 -5.48 7.13 18.40
N GLN A 352 -4.32 7.65 17.98
CA GLN A 352 -4.01 9.08 18.10
C GLN A 352 -4.89 9.96 17.18
N SER A 353 -5.42 9.42 16.07
CA SER A 353 -6.24 10.20 15.14
C SER A 353 -7.51 10.73 15.79
N ARG A 354 -8.07 9.98 16.73
CA ARG A 354 -9.39 10.25 17.31
C ARG A 354 -9.48 11.62 18.03
N VAL A 355 -8.46 11.95 18.80
CA VAL A 355 -8.39 13.23 19.52
C VAL A 355 -8.13 14.38 18.54
N LEU A 356 -7.28 14.16 17.54
CA LEU A 356 -7.00 15.11 16.45
C LEU A 356 -8.27 15.40 15.65
N GLU A 357 -8.99 14.37 15.22
CA GLU A 357 -10.25 14.51 14.49
C GLU A 357 -11.28 15.31 15.28
N GLN A 358 -11.37 15.09 16.61
CA GLN A 358 -12.26 15.86 17.48
C GLN A 358 -11.89 17.34 17.52
N ALA A 359 -10.59 17.67 17.64
CA ALA A 359 -10.12 19.05 17.65
C ALA A 359 -10.39 19.77 16.31
N PHE A 360 -10.13 19.11 15.18
CA PHE A 360 -10.42 19.68 13.86
C PHE A 360 -11.92 19.90 13.63
N ARG A 361 -12.78 18.93 14.06
CA ARG A 361 -14.25 19.08 13.98
C ARG A 361 -14.76 20.26 14.82
N GLN A 362 -14.27 20.41 16.04
CA GLN A 362 -14.68 21.54 16.93
C GLN A 362 -14.36 22.90 16.31
N ARG A 363 -13.24 23.00 15.56
CA ARG A 363 -12.82 24.23 14.85
C ARG A 363 -13.37 24.33 13.42
N LYS A 364 -14.21 23.37 12.98
CA LYS A 364 -14.79 23.30 11.62
C LYS A 364 -13.72 23.32 10.50
N ILE A 365 -12.54 22.77 10.77
CA ILE A 365 -11.46 22.63 9.79
C ILE A 365 -11.67 21.31 9.04
N ALA A 366 -11.67 21.36 7.71
CA ALA A 366 -11.75 20.17 6.88
C ALA A 366 -10.47 19.33 7.01
N TYR A 367 -10.64 18.03 7.23
CA TYR A 367 -9.53 17.07 7.32
C TYR A 367 -9.88 15.77 6.59
N ARG A 368 -8.89 14.97 6.31
CA ARG A 368 -9.02 13.60 5.79
C ARG A 368 -8.14 12.66 6.58
N VAL A 369 -8.66 11.49 6.95
CA VAL A 369 -7.89 10.41 7.57
C VAL A 369 -7.49 9.44 6.47
N VAL A 370 -6.18 9.16 6.39
CA VAL A 370 -5.63 8.18 5.46
C VAL A 370 -5.41 6.88 6.23
N GLY A 371 -5.97 5.80 5.70
CA GLY A 371 -5.99 4.51 6.39
C GLY A 371 -7.40 3.97 6.62
N ALA A 372 -8.41 4.56 5.96
CA ALA A 372 -9.76 4.01 5.90
C ALA A 372 -9.81 2.82 4.90
N ARG A 373 -10.88 1.98 4.96
CA ARG A 373 -11.06 0.80 4.11
C ARG A 373 -10.78 1.09 2.64
N SER A 374 -10.09 0.18 1.94
CA SER A 374 -9.83 0.24 0.51
C SER A 374 -11.11 0.50 -0.30
N PHE A 375 -10.99 1.21 -1.42
CA PHE A 375 -12.09 1.44 -2.35
C PHE A 375 -12.72 0.11 -2.80
N PHE A 376 -11.89 -0.87 -3.11
CA PHE A 376 -12.34 -2.20 -3.55
C PHE A 376 -12.96 -3.06 -2.44
N ASP A 377 -12.76 -2.69 -1.16
CA ASP A 377 -13.41 -3.32 0.00
C ASP A 377 -14.80 -2.76 0.29
N ARG A 378 -15.21 -1.68 -0.36
CA ARG A 378 -16.56 -1.16 -0.24
C ARG A 378 -17.55 -2.22 -0.73
N ARG A 379 -18.64 -2.42 0.03
CA ARG A 379 -19.60 -3.47 -0.23
C ARG A 379 -20.07 -3.51 -1.67
N GLU A 380 -20.53 -2.37 -2.20
CA GLU A 380 -21.09 -2.22 -3.54
C GLU A 380 -20.06 -2.51 -4.64
N VAL A 381 -18.81 -2.14 -4.43
CA VAL A 381 -17.70 -2.39 -5.36
C VAL A 381 -17.32 -3.86 -5.32
N LYS A 382 -17.13 -4.42 -4.12
CA LYS A 382 -16.73 -5.82 -3.92
C LYS A 382 -17.75 -6.80 -4.46
N ASP A 383 -19.06 -6.48 -4.38
CA ASP A 383 -20.10 -7.31 -4.98
C ASP A 383 -19.95 -7.40 -6.51
N ILE A 384 -19.74 -6.28 -7.20
CA ILE A 384 -19.54 -6.28 -8.66
C ILE A 384 -18.23 -6.94 -9.05
N VAL A 385 -17.13 -6.65 -8.33
CA VAL A 385 -15.83 -7.32 -8.56
C VAL A 385 -15.99 -8.84 -8.40
N SER A 386 -16.74 -9.32 -7.40
CA SER A 386 -17.01 -10.75 -7.22
C SER A 386 -17.80 -11.36 -8.39
N TYR A 387 -18.77 -10.64 -8.99
CA TYR A 387 -19.39 -11.07 -10.23
C TYR A 387 -18.36 -11.24 -11.35
N LEU A 388 -17.51 -10.24 -11.54
CA LEU A 388 -16.48 -10.27 -12.57
C LEU A 388 -15.46 -11.40 -12.33
N SER A 389 -15.09 -11.68 -11.07
CA SER A 389 -14.25 -12.82 -10.70
C SER A 389 -14.88 -14.15 -11.07
N VAL A 390 -16.17 -14.34 -10.79
CA VAL A 390 -16.90 -15.58 -11.17
C VAL A 390 -17.05 -15.70 -12.69
N LEU A 391 -17.23 -14.60 -13.43
CA LEU A 391 -17.23 -14.63 -14.89
C LEU A 391 -15.89 -15.07 -15.47
N HIS A 392 -14.79 -14.69 -14.83
CA HIS A 392 -13.43 -15.09 -15.21
C HIS A 392 -13.11 -16.51 -14.76
N ASN A 393 -13.44 -16.85 -13.51
CA ASN A 393 -13.22 -18.16 -12.92
C ASN A 393 -14.46 -18.60 -12.11
N PRO A 394 -15.38 -19.39 -12.68
CA PRO A 394 -16.56 -19.88 -11.95
C PRO A 394 -16.24 -20.74 -10.72
N HIS A 395 -15.02 -21.25 -10.63
CA HIS A 395 -14.55 -22.07 -9.50
C HIS A 395 -14.01 -21.25 -8.33
N ASP A 396 -14.10 -19.93 -8.39
CA ASP A 396 -13.83 -19.05 -7.24
C ASP A 396 -15.02 -19.13 -6.26
N ASP A 397 -14.97 -20.10 -5.36
CA ASP A 397 -16.06 -20.39 -4.41
C ASP A 397 -16.37 -19.19 -3.50
N MET A 398 -15.37 -18.36 -3.17
CA MET A 398 -15.58 -17.21 -2.30
C MET A 398 -16.34 -16.10 -2.99
N ALA A 399 -15.93 -15.73 -4.20
CA ALA A 399 -16.64 -14.78 -5.02
C ALA A 399 -18.04 -15.30 -5.36
N LEU A 400 -18.17 -16.60 -5.66
CA LEU A 400 -19.44 -17.25 -5.98
C LEU A 400 -20.42 -17.18 -4.81
N LEU A 401 -20.02 -17.55 -3.60
CA LEU A 401 -20.86 -17.49 -2.40
C LEU A 401 -21.31 -16.08 -2.08
N ARG A 402 -20.45 -15.08 -2.30
CA ARG A 402 -20.79 -13.68 -2.08
C ARG A 402 -21.95 -13.21 -2.97
N ILE A 403 -21.94 -13.61 -4.25
CA ILE A 403 -22.92 -13.15 -5.24
C ILE A 403 -24.12 -14.08 -5.39
N LEU A 404 -24.08 -15.29 -4.85
CA LEU A 404 -25.08 -16.34 -5.06
C LEU A 404 -26.51 -15.86 -4.76
N ASN A 405 -26.69 -15.01 -3.75
CA ASN A 405 -27.96 -14.39 -3.39
C ASN A 405 -27.88 -12.85 -3.29
N THR A 406 -26.93 -12.22 -3.97
CA THR A 406 -26.77 -10.76 -4.04
C THR A 406 -26.79 -10.31 -5.51
N PRO A 407 -27.82 -9.58 -5.96
CA PRO A 407 -29.11 -9.26 -5.32
C PRO A 407 -29.95 -10.50 -4.92
N THR A 408 -30.87 -10.29 -3.98
CA THR A 408 -31.72 -11.36 -3.47
C THR A 408 -32.52 -12.03 -4.59
N ARG A 409 -32.34 -13.32 -4.81
CA ARG A 409 -32.99 -14.11 -5.90
C ARG A 409 -33.65 -15.39 -5.42
N GLY A 410 -33.77 -15.58 -4.11
CA GLY A 410 -34.43 -16.74 -3.52
C GLY A 410 -33.54 -17.97 -3.29
N ILE A 411 -32.21 -17.80 -3.38
CA ILE A 411 -31.25 -18.82 -2.97
C ILE A 411 -30.88 -18.52 -1.51
N GLY A 412 -31.52 -19.23 -0.59
CA GLY A 412 -31.31 -19.02 0.85
C GLY A 412 -30.00 -19.58 1.35
N SER A 413 -29.60 -19.17 2.58
CA SER A 413 -28.37 -19.66 3.24
C SER A 413 -28.33 -21.18 3.38
N ALA A 414 -29.47 -21.85 3.67
CA ALA A 414 -29.56 -23.29 3.73
C ALA A 414 -29.22 -23.98 2.38
N THR A 415 -29.63 -23.38 1.28
CA THR A 415 -29.30 -23.91 -0.07
C THR A 415 -27.82 -23.71 -0.40
N ALA A 416 -27.26 -22.56 -0.01
CA ALA A 416 -25.84 -22.31 -0.16
C ALA A 416 -24.99 -23.27 0.68
N GLU A 417 -25.44 -23.59 1.89
CA GLU A 417 -24.75 -24.55 2.78
C GLU A 417 -24.80 -25.97 2.20
N LEU A 418 -25.95 -26.44 1.71
CA LEU A 418 -26.07 -27.74 1.03
C LEU A 418 -25.16 -27.84 -0.20
N ALA A 419 -25.04 -26.76 -1.00
CA ALA A 419 -24.12 -26.72 -2.13
C ALA A 419 -22.65 -26.81 -1.67
N ARG A 420 -22.33 -26.18 -0.55
CA ARG A 420 -21.01 -26.23 0.07
C ARG A 420 -20.69 -27.64 0.61
N GLU A 421 -21.62 -28.27 1.34
CA GLU A 421 -21.48 -29.66 1.80
C GLU A 421 -21.25 -30.61 0.63
N ARG A 422 -22.05 -30.50 -0.45
CA ARG A 422 -21.87 -31.29 -1.66
C ARG A 422 -20.53 -31.10 -2.33
N SER A 423 -20.05 -29.85 -2.38
CA SER A 423 -18.72 -29.48 -2.87
C SER A 423 -17.61 -30.18 -2.06
N MET A 424 -17.74 -30.20 -0.73
CA MET A 424 -16.76 -30.85 0.16
C MET A 424 -16.77 -32.38 0.02
N GLU A 425 -17.95 -33.00 -0.02
CA GLU A 425 -18.09 -34.45 -0.16
C GLU A 425 -17.46 -34.97 -1.47
N LYS A 426 -17.61 -34.21 -2.53
CA LYS A 426 -17.19 -34.63 -3.90
C LYS A 426 -15.81 -34.04 -4.28
N HIS A 427 -15.18 -33.27 -3.43
CA HIS A 427 -13.90 -32.60 -3.70
C HIS A 427 -13.89 -31.80 -5.01
N HIS A 428 -14.93 -30.99 -5.23
CA HIS A 428 -15.05 -30.08 -6.37
C HIS A 428 -15.56 -28.72 -5.94
N SER A 429 -15.51 -27.69 -6.81
CA SER A 429 -16.01 -26.35 -6.48
C SER A 429 -17.53 -26.32 -6.32
N ILE A 430 -18.03 -25.31 -5.60
CA ILE A 430 -19.48 -25.05 -5.42
C ILE A 430 -20.16 -24.86 -6.79
N TRP A 431 -19.49 -24.26 -7.76
CA TRP A 431 -20.00 -24.12 -9.13
C TRP A 431 -20.41 -25.48 -9.73
N VAL A 432 -19.56 -26.49 -9.58
CA VAL A 432 -19.88 -27.85 -10.08
C VAL A 432 -21.08 -28.41 -9.36
N ALA A 433 -21.19 -28.21 -8.05
CA ALA A 433 -22.39 -28.64 -7.31
C ALA A 433 -23.66 -27.95 -7.79
N LEU A 434 -23.61 -26.61 -8.06
CA LEU A 434 -24.77 -25.86 -8.58
C LEU A 434 -25.19 -26.28 -10.01
N CYS A 435 -24.30 -26.91 -10.77
CA CYS A 435 -24.57 -27.44 -12.10
C CYS A 435 -24.93 -28.93 -12.07
N ASP A 436 -24.86 -29.61 -10.91
CA ASP A 436 -25.17 -31.04 -10.78
C ASP A 436 -26.69 -31.27 -10.67
N GLU A 437 -27.29 -31.96 -11.66
CA GLU A 437 -28.70 -32.25 -11.66
C GLU A 437 -29.14 -33.18 -10.51
N GLU A 438 -28.27 -34.04 -9.98
CA GLU A 438 -28.55 -34.86 -8.79
C GLU A 438 -28.70 -33.98 -7.54
N PHE A 439 -27.81 -33.01 -7.36
CA PHE A 439 -27.91 -32.03 -6.31
C PHE A 439 -29.16 -31.15 -6.46
N LEU A 440 -29.46 -30.66 -7.66
CA LEU A 440 -30.60 -29.80 -7.92
C LEU A 440 -31.94 -30.47 -7.60
N ARG A 441 -32.03 -31.79 -7.73
CA ARG A 441 -33.26 -32.54 -7.36
C ARG A 441 -33.57 -32.52 -5.88
N GLN A 442 -32.54 -32.29 -5.02
CA GLN A 442 -32.71 -32.21 -3.58
C GLN A 442 -33.18 -30.82 -3.12
N ILE A 443 -33.06 -29.82 -4.01
CA ILE A 443 -33.40 -28.42 -3.69
C ILE A 443 -34.91 -28.19 -4.05
N PRO A 444 -35.65 -27.45 -3.19
CA PRO A 444 -37.03 -27.05 -3.51
C PRO A 444 -37.14 -26.34 -4.86
N GLU A 445 -38.24 -26.53 -5.57
CA GLU A 445 -38.42 -26.04 -6.95
C GLU A 445 -38.08 -24.56 -7.13
N LYS A 446 -38.51 -23.70 -6.22
CA LYS A 446 -38.21 -22.25 -6.24
C LYS A 446 -36.71 -21.98 -6.20
N GLY A 447 -35.97 -22.63 -5.31
CA GLY A 447 -34.50 -22.51 -5.18
C GLY A 447 -33.82 -23.11 -6.41
N ARG A 448 -34.25 -24.23 -6.90
CA ARG A 448 -33.74 -24.89 -8.13
C ARG A 448 -33.83 -23.97 -9.34
N ASN A 449 -34.99 -23.36 -9.55
CA ASN A 449 -35.21 -22.44 -10.66
C ASN A 449 -34.33 -21.21 -10.53
N ALA A 450 -34.15 -20.67 -9.29
CA ALA A 450 -33.27 -19.56 -9.03
C ALA A 450 -31.78 -19.90 -9.32
N ILE A 451 -31.32 -21.11 -8.96
CA ILE A 451 -29.96 -21.59 -9.28
C ILE A 451 -29.78 -21.70 -10.79
N ARG A 452 -30.75 -22.31 -11.52
CA ARG A 452 -30.66 -22.42 -12.97
C ARG A 452 -30.60 -21.07 -13.68
N LEU A 453 -31.39 -20.09 -13.24
CA LEU A 453 -31.31 -18.73 -13.78
C LEU A 453 -29.96 -18.07 -13.48
N PHE A 454 -29.45 -18.26 -12.27
CA PHE A 454 -28.13 -17.73 -11.89
C PHE A 454 -27.00 -18.38 -12.69
N THR A 455 -26.97 -19.72 -12.82
CA THR A 455 -25.93 -20.39 -13.60
C THR A 455 -26.00 -20.02 -15.07
N ALA A 456 -27.19 -19.89 -15.63
CA ALA A 456 -27.41 -19.41 -17.01
C ALA A 456 -26.88 -17.98 -17.22
N LEU A 457 -27.10 -17.09 -16.24
CA LEU A 457 -26.57 -15.73 -16.27
C LEU A 457 -25.02 -15.74 -16.31
N ILE A 458 -24.37 -16.50 -15.42
CA ILE A 458 -22.92 -16.62 -15.39
C ILE A 458 -22.40 -17.15 -16.73
N VAL A 459 -22.94 -18.21 -17.25
CA VAL A 459 -22.55 -18.77 -18.56
C VAL A 459 -22.74 -17.77 -19.70
N LYS A 460 -23.82 -16.98 -19.70
CA LYS A 460 -24.11 -15.94 -20.71
C LYS A 460 -23.01 -14.91 -20.78
N TYR A 461 -22.48 -14.42 -19.63
CA TYR A 461 -21.48 -13.35 -19.56
C TYR A 461 -20.05 -13.86 -19.57
N SER A 462 -19.76 -15.13 -19.20
CA SER A 462 -18.40 -15.69 -19.19
C SER A 462 -17.76 -15.72 -20.59
N GLY A 463 -18.53 -15.99 -21.64
CA GLY A 463 -18.04 -15.96 -23.03
C GLY A 463 -17.53 -14.59 -23.45
N PRO A 464 -18.35 -13.53 -23.38
CA PRO A 464 -17.90 -12.16 -23.61
C PRO A 464 -16.74 -11.72 -22.71
N ALA A 465 -16.77 -12.08 -21.42
CA ALA A 465 -15.71 -11.73 -20.44
C ALA A 465 -14.33 -12.31 -20.82
N SER A 466 -14.31 -13.48 -21.47
CA SER A 466 -13.08 -14.16 -21.90
C SER A 466 -12.64 -13.75 -23.32
N THR A 467 -13.43 -12.97 -24.05
CA THR A 467 -13.13 -12.58 -25.43
C THR A 467 -12.21 -11.37 -25.46
N PRO A 468 -11.02 -11.46 -26.09
CA PRO A 468 -10.12 -10.33 -26.24
C PRO A 468 -10.78 -9.16 -26.98
N GLY A 469 -10.61 -7.94 -26.44
CA GLY A 469 -11.16 -6.72 -27.05
C GLY A 469 -12.62 -6.39 -26.68
N THR A 470 -13.27 -7.21 -25.85
CA THR A 470 -14.59 -6.86 -25.29
C THR A 470 -14.52 -5.54 -24.53
N ASN A 471 -15.52 -4.69 -24.73
CA ASN A 471 -15.66 -3.50 -23.89
C ASN A 471 -16.15 -3.91 -22.51
N LEU A 472 -15.22 -3.99 -21.55
CA LEU A 472 -15.50 -4.42 -20.18
C LEU A 472 -16.50 -3.50 -19.47
N VAL A 473 -16.50 -2.20 -19.77
CA VAL A 473 -17.39 -1.23 -19.15
C VAL A 473 -18.82 -1.48 -19.58
N ASP A 474 -19.07 -1.59 -20.90
CA ASP A 474 -20.41 -1.85 -21.45
C ASP A 474 -20.94 -3.20 -20.97
N MET A 475 -20.10 -4.24 -20.95
CA MET A 475 -20.46 -5.55 -20.43
C MET A 475 -20.84 -5.49 -18.94
N THR A 476 -20.06 -4.79 -18.14
CA THR A 476 -20.34 -4.67 -16.69
C THR A 476 -21.59 -3.85 -16.43
N GLN A 477 -21.83 -2.78 -17.18
CA GLN A 477 -23.08 -2.00 -17.09
C GLN A 477 -24.29 -2.83 -17.46
N ALA A 478 -24.21 -3.62 -18.54
CA ALA A 478 -25.28 -4.54 -18.94
C ALA A 478 -25.57 -5.59 -17.86
N LEU A 479 -24.52 -6.15 -17.25
CA LEU A 479 -24.65 -7.08 -16.13
C LEU A 479 -25.34 -6.43 -14.93
N ILE A 480 -24.89 -5.23 -14.50
CA ILE A 480 -25.46 -4.48 -13.36
C ILE A 480 -26.96 -4.23 -13.59
N LEU A 481 -27.33 -3.86 -14.81
CA LEU A 481 -28.73 -3.64 -15.19
C LEU A 481 -29.53 -4.93 -15.14
N GLU A 482 -29.03 -6.02 -15.75
CA GLU A 482 -29.74 -7.30 -15.86
C GLU A 482 -29.97 -7.97 -14.49
N ILE A 483 -29.00 -7.87 -13.57
CA ILE A 483 -29.15 -8.39 -12.20
C ILE A 483 -30.00 -7.48 -11.29
N GLY A 484 -30.37 -6.28 -11.75
CA GLY A 484 -31.12 -5.30 -10.96
C GLY A 484 -30.38 -4.78 -9.74
N TYR A 485 -29.05 -4.62 -9.84
CA TYR A 485 -28.21 -4.31 -8.68
C TYR A 485 -28.47 -2.92 -8.12
N MET A 486 -28.75 -1.91 -8.97
CA MET A 486 -29.07 -0.55 -8.53
C MET A 486 -30.35 -0.48 -7.71
N GLU A 487 -31.40 -1.23 -8.11
CA GLU A 487 -32.64 -1.37 -7.36
C GLU A 487 -32.43 -2.08 -6.03
N HIS A 488 -31.52 -3.06 -6.00
CA HIS A 488 -31.12 -3.76 -4.78
C HIS A 488 -30.46 -2.77 -3.80
N LEU A 489 -29.52 -1.96 -4.25
CA LEU A 489 -28.86 -0.94 -3.43
C LEU A 489 -29.87 0.11 -2.93
N LYS A 490 -30.75 0.58 -3.79
CA LYS A 490 -31.80 1.56 -3.43
C LYS A 490 -32.74 1.04 -2.33
N LYS A 491 -33.09 -0.26 -2.37
CA LYS A 491 -33.90 -0.90 -1.31
C LYS A 491 -33.12 -1.11 -0.01
N ALA A 492 -31.80 -1.24 -0.07
CA ALA A 492 -30.94 -1.47 1.08
C ALA A 492 -30.51 -0.17 1.77
N ALA A 493 -30.60 0.96 1.09
CA ALA A 493 -30.24 2.28 1.64
C ALA A 493 -31.25 2.70 2.72
N LYS A 494 -30.73 3.17 3.84
CA LYS A 494 -31.52 3.74 4.94
C LYS A 494 -31.81 5.22 4.69
N GLU A 495 -30.83 5.94 4.16
CA GLU A 495 -30.89 7.35 3.83
C GLU A 495 -30.57 7.57 2.33
N PRO A 496 -31.08 8.64 1.70
CA PRO A 496 -30.77 8.94 0.30
C PRO A 496 -29.26 9.12 0.03
N GLU A 497 -28.51 9.62 1.01
CA GLU A 497 -27.06 9.81 0.92
C GLU A 497 -26.32 8.48 0.83
N ASP A 498 -26.80 7.42 1.49
CA ASP A 498 -26.21 6.08 1.39
C ASP A 498 -26.23 5.58 -0.06
N PHE A 499 -27.40 5.69 -0.70
CA PHE A 499 -27.56 5.27 -2.09
C PHE A 499 -26.68 6.09 -3.04
N ALA A 500 -26.64 7.41 -2.88
CA ALA A 500 -25.79 8.27 -3.68
C ALA A 500 -24.30 7.94 -3.51
N GLY A 501 -23.88 7.59 -2.29
CA GLY A 501 -22.52 7.13 -2.00
C GLY A 501 -22.17 5.83 -2.73
N TRP A 502 -23.08 4.83 -2.71
CA TRP A 502 -22.89 3.55 -3.39
C TRP A 502 -22.94 3.69 -4.92
N GLU A 503 -23.85 4.52 -5.46
CA GLU A 503 -23.91 4.82 -6.88
C GLU A 503 -22.61 5.46 -7.38
N ASN A 504 -22.04 6.40 -6.60
CA ASN A 504 -20.73 6.97 -6.89
C ASN A 504 -19.63 5.92 -6.87
N GLY A 505 -19.65 4.98 -5.90
CA GLY A 505 -18.71 3.85 -5.86
C GLY A 505 -18.74 2.99 -7.14
N ILE A 506 -19.93 2.63 -7.63
CA ILE A 506 -20.10 1.91 -8.90
C ILE A 506 -19.54 2.73 -10.08
N ASN A 507 -19.86 4.03 -10.15
CA ASN A 507 -19.37 4.88 -11.22
C ASN A 507 -17.83 5.03 -11.20
N GLU A 508 -17.20 5.06 -10.03
CA GLU A 508 -15.74 5.06 -9.88
C GLU A 508 -15.12 3.74 -10.34
N LEU A 509 -15.77 2.60 -10.03
CA LEU A 509 -15.34 1.29 -10.53
C LEU A 509 -15.33 1.28 -12.07
N LEU A 510 -16.41 1.74 -12.71
CA LEU A 510 -16.49 1.80 -14.17
C LEU A 510 -15.42 2.73 -14.79
N LYS A 511 -15.10 3.84 -14.13
CA LYS A 511 -14.00 4.72 -14.54
C LYS A 511 -12.64 4.03 -14.42
N SER A 512 -12.41 3.26 -13.36
CA SER A 512 -11.16 2.51 -13.20
C SER A 512 -11.01 1.43 -14.28
N MET A 513 -12.10 0.77 -14.68
CA MET A 513 -12.12 -0.17 -15.81
C MET A 513 -11.81 0.52 -17.14
N THR A 514 -12.34 1.73 -17.37
CA THR A 514 -12.01 2.54 -18.55
C THR A 514 -10.52 2.86 -18.59
N ALA A 515 -9.96 3.35 -17.48
CA ALA A 515 -8.55 3.68 -17.37
C ALA A 515 -7.65 2.44 -17.55
N HIS A 516 -8.07 1.27 -17.07
CA HIS A 516 -7.38 0.01 -17.33
C HIS A 516 -7.38 -0.33 -18.83
N ALA A 517 -8.54 -0.27 -19.50
CA ALA A 517 -8.67 -0.56 -20.91
C ALA A 517 -7.87 0.41 -21.81
N GLU A 518 -7.70 1.66 -21.42
CA GLU A 518 -6.85 2.63 -22.10
C GLU A 518 -5.36 2.32 -21.98
N ARG A 519 -4.96 1.73 -20.84
CA ARG A 519 -3.56 1.36 -20.56
C ARG A 519 -3.16 0.03 -21.16
N ASP A 520 -4.00 -0.98 -21.00
CA ASP A 520 -3.74 -2.37 -21.40
C ASP A 520 -5.02 -3.09 -21.82
N ARG A 521 -5.51 -2.75 -23.01
CA ARG A 521 -6.73 -3.37 -23.56
C ARG A 521 -6.56 -4.86 -23.82
N ALA A 522 -5.33 -5.31 -24.04
CA ALA A 522 -5.06 -6.70 -24.39
C ALA A 522 -5.19 -7.67 -23.21
N SER A 523 -4.97 -7.21 -21.99
CA SER A 523 -5.08 -8.04 -20.79
C SER A 523 -6.54 -8.36 -20.39
N GLY A 524 -7.50 -7.59 -20.90
CA GLY A 524 -8.92 -7.82 -20.71
C GLY A 524 -9.37 -7.87 -19.25
N LEU A 525 -10.37 -8.71 -18.96
CA LEU A 525 -10.93 -8.85 -17.61
C LEU A 525 -9.90 -9.44 -16.63
N ALA A 526 -9.09 -10.40 -17.05
CA ALA A 526 -8.06 -11.00 -16.20
C ALA A 526 -7.09 -9.95 -15.67
N GLY A 527 -6.57 -9.10 -16.57
CA GLY A 527 -5.64 -8.03 -16.18
C GLY A 527 -6.27 -6.99 -15.26
N PHE A 528 -7.56 -6.67 -15.45
CA PHE A 528 -8.28 -5.78 -14.54
C PHE A 528 -8.44 -6.40 -13.15
N LEU A 529 -8.81 -7.68 -13.05
CA LEU A 529 -8.94 -8.38 -11.77
C LEU A 529 -7.59 -8.53 -11.05
N ASP A 530 -6.52 -8.80 -11.79
CA ASP A 530 -5.16 -8.81 -11.23
C ASP A 530 -4.78 -7.43 -10.66
N GLU A 531 -5.11 -6.35 -11.38
CA GLU A 531 -4.90 -4.98 -10.89
C GLU A 531 -5.71 -4.72 -9.60
N VAL A 532 -6.98 -5.09 -9.56
CA VAL A 532 -7.83 -4.96 -8.36
C VAL A 532 -7.24 -5.72 -7.19
N SER A 533 -6.89 -7.00 -7.37
CA SER A 533 -6.33 -7.84 -6.31
C SER A 533 -4.99 -7.31 -5.78
N LEU A 534 -4.15 -6.79 -6.66
CA LEU A 534 -2.85 -6.20 -6.28
C LEU A 534 -3.00 -4.83 -5.60
N ASN A 535 -4.11 -4.14 -5.81
CA ASN A 535 -4.39 -2.83 -5.22
C ASN A 535 -5.00 -2.93 -3.82
N ASP A 536 -5.66 -4.03 -3.48
CA ASP A 536 -6.42 -4.21 -2.23
C ASP A 536 -5.57 -3.98 -0.96
N GLU A 537 -4.25 -4.16 -1.03
CA GLU A 537 -3.36 -3.92 0.12
C GLU A 537 -2.87 -2.45 0.27
N ARG A 538 -3.04 -1.53 -0.73
CA ARG A 538 -2.20 -0.31 -0.76
C ARG A 538 -2.84 0.97 -1.34
N GLU A 539 -4.10 0.98 -1.78
CA GLU A 539 -4.69 2.14 -2.49
C GLU A 539 -5.14 3.33 -1.65
N GLU A 540 -4.86 3.33 -0.36
CA GLU A 540 -5.19 4.47 0.53
C GLU A 540 -4.53 5.80 0.12
N LYS A 541 -3.56 5.78 -0.80
CA LYS A 541 -2.77 6.98 -1.16
C LYS A 541 -3.32 7.80 -2.33
N ASP A 542 -4.08 7.22 -3.25
CA ASP A 542 -4.59 7.95 -4.42
C ASP A 542 -5.74 8.90 -4.08
N ASP A 543 -6.48 8.64 -3.01
CA ASP A 543 -7.51 9.53 -2.45
C ASP A 543 -6.90 10.77 -1.75
N ILE A 544 -5.58 10.76 -1.47
CA ILE A 544 -4.92 11.85 -0.73
C ILE A 544 -4.88 13.13 -1.56
N GLU A 545 -4.68 13.04 -2.87
CA GLU A 545 -4.55 14.22 -3.74
C GLU A 545 -5.91 14.82 -4.16
N LYS A 546 -6.99 14.06 -4.07
CA LYS A 546 -8.33 14.48 -4.56
C LYS A 546 -9.23 15.08 -3.48
N LYS A 547 -9.00 14.78 -2.20
CA LYS A 547 -9.83 15.30 -1.09
C LYS A 547 -9.18 16.53 -0.47
N LYS A 548 -9.95 17.63 -0.39
CA LYS A 548 -9.55 18.86 0.29
C LYS A 548 -9.47 18.65 1.80
N GLY A 549 -8.47 19.26 2.46
CA GLY A 549 -8.35 19.27 3.92
C GLY A 549 -7.00 18.78 4.44
N VAL A 550 -6.79 18.96 5.74
CA VAL A 550 -5.57 18.54 6.47
C VAL A 550 -5.41 17.03 6.40
N CYS A 551 -4.21 16.55 6.11
CA CYS A 551 -3.91 15.14 6.02
C CYS A 551 -3.58 14.54 7.40
N LEU A 552 -4.43 13.67 7.93
CA LEU A 552 -4.20 12.87 9.12
C LEU A 552 -3.77 11.47 8.69
N ILE A 553 -2.54 11.06 8.97
CA ILE A 553 -1.95 9.82 8.42
C ILE A 553 -0.93 9.22 9.37
N THR A 554 -0.75 7.89 9.35
CA THR A 554 0.32 7.27 10.11
C THR A 554 1.69 7.57 9.51
N MET A 555 2.75 7.61 10.32
CA MET A 555 4.13 7.79 9.84
C MET A 555 4.51 6.73 8.79
N HIS A 556 4.09 5.47 8.95
CA HIS A 556 4.35 4.41 7.97
C HIS A 556 3.69 4.70 6.61
N ALA A 557 2.42 5.08 6.62
CA ALA A 557 1.67 5.37 5.41
C ALA A 557 2.16 6.67 4.72
N SER A 558 2.83 7.57 5.46
CA SER A 558 3.39 8.81 4.91
C SER A 558 4.64 8.60 4.04
N LYS A 559 5.24 7.39 4.04
CA LYS A 559 6.40 7.09 3.18
C LYS A 559 6.05 7.31 1.71
N GLY A 560 6.92 8.06 1.01
CA GLY A 560 6.70 8.47 -0.38
C GLY A 560 5.88 9.75 -0.56
N LEU A 561 5.28 10.30 0.52
CA LEU A 561 4.58 11.59 0.49
C LEU A 561 5.49 12.73 0.98
N GLU A 562 5.04 13.98 0.79
CA GLU A 562 5.75 15.17 1.24
C GLU A 562 4.78 16.36 1.37
N PHE A 563 4.96 17.13 2.43
CA PHE A 563 4.05 18.24 2.77
C PHE A 563 4.85 19.50 3.14
N PRO A 564 4.36 20.71 2.80
CA PRO A 564 4.98 21.96 3.25
C PRO A 564 5.10 22.06 4.76
N VAL A 565 4.05 21.71 5.51
CA VAL A 565 4.00 21.78 6.97
C VAL A 565 3.64 20.43 7.56
N VAL A 566 4.46 19.95 8.48
CA VAL A 566 4.26 18.64 9.13
C VAL A 566 4.25 18.80 10.66
N PHE A 567 3.28 18.15 11.29
CA PHE A 567 3.19 17.95 12.72
C PHE A 567 3.43 16.47 13.05
N LEU A 568 4.27 16.20 14.05
CA LEU A 568 4.55 14.87 14.58
C LEU A 568 4.16 14.83 16.07
N PRO A 569 2.91 14.53 16.42
CA PRO A 569 2.45 14.41 17.80
C PRO A 569 2.87 13.11 18.45
N GLY A 570 2.89 13.09 19.77
CA GLY A 570 3.12 11.87 20.56
C GLY A 570 4.57 11.42 20.57
N MET A 571 5.52 12.36 20.61
CA MET A 571 6.94 12.06 20.76
C MET A 571 7.25 11.58 22.19
N GLU A 572 6.75 10.39 22.53
CA GLU A 572 6.73 9.84 23.88
C GLU A 572 7.21 8.39 23.91
N GLN A 573 7.88 8.02 25.00
CA GLN A 573 8.32 6.65 25.25
C GLN A 573 7.11 5.70 25.31
N GLY A 574 7.17 4.62 24.53
CA GLY A 574 6.08 3.66 24.38
C GLY A 574 5.10 3.96 23.23
N ILE A 575 5.16 5.18 22.66
CA ILE A 575 4.51 5.54 21.40
C ILE A 575 5.56 5.57 20.28
N LEU A 576 6.60 6.39 20.43
CA LEU A 576 7.76 6.43 19.52
C LEU A 576 9.05 6.60 20.35
N PRO A 577 9.88 5.56 20.55
CA PRO A 577 9.69 4.19 20.02
C PRO A 577 8.48 3.47 20.60
N HIS A 578 7.83 2.65 19.78
CA HIS A 578 6.69 1.87 20.21
C HIS A 578 7.12 0.79 21.21
N LYS A 579 6.33 0.57 22.28
CA LYS A 579 6.68 -0.36 23.37
C LYS A 579 7.08 -1.75 22.85
N ARG A 580 6.27 -2.34 21.97
CA ARG A 580 6.54 -3.66 21.41
C ARG A 580 7.88 -3.70 20.65
N SER A 581 8.15 -2.69 19.82
CA SER A 581 9.41 -2.62 19.05
C SER A 581 10.62 -2.44 19.97
N PHE A 582 10.46 -1.71 21.07
CA PHE A 582 11.48 -1.56 22.10
C PHE A 582 11.78 -2.89 22.79
N ASP A 583 10.72 -3.62 23.22
CA ASP A 583 10.83 -4.91 23.90
C ASP A 583 11.46 -6.00 22.98
N GLU A 584 11.21 -5.92 21.68
CA GLU A 584 11.77 -6.80 20.64
C GLU A 584 13.17 -6.37 20.13
N GLY A 585 13.77 -5.33 20.70
CA GLY A 585 15.11 -4.84 20.30
C GLY A 585 15.15 -4.10 18.95
N ARG A 586 13.99 -3.73 18.38
CA ARG A 586 13.89 -3.05 17.07
C ARG A 586 13.87 -1.53 17.15
N VAL A 587 14.67 -0.97 18.06
CA VAL A 587 14.75 0.49 18.28
C VAL A 587 15.25 1.22 17.04
N ASP A 588 16.18 0.63 16.29
CA ASP A 588 16.72 1.23 15.07
C ASP A 588 15.67 1.37 13.96
N GLU A 589 14.70 0.46 13.87
CA GLU A 589 13.57 0.57 12.93
C GLU A 589 12.64 1.74 13.33
N GLU A 590 12.34 1.91 14.61
CA GLU A 590 11.56 3.04 15.12
C GLU A 590 12.28 4.39 14.90
N ARG A 591 13.63 4.41 15.01
CA ARG A 591 14.43 5.60 14.69
C ARG A 591 14.36 5.94 13.20
N ARG A 592 14.39 4.92 12.30
CA ARG A 592 14.15 5.13 10.86
C ARG A 592 12.74 5.64 10.60
N LEU A 593 11.74 5.16 11.33
CA LEU A 593 10.37 5.64 11.19
C LEU A 593 10.25 7.12 11.58
N PHE A 594 10.91 7.54 12.66
CA PHE A 594 10.97 8.93 13.03
C PHE A 594 11.71 9.76 11.98
N TYR A 595 12.86 9.28 11.47
CA TYR A 595 13.58 9.90 10.36
C TYR A 595 12.69 10.04 9.11
N VAL A 596 11.89 9.02 8.77
CA VAL A 596 10.91 9.12 7.68
C VAL A 596 9.92 10.22 7.96
N GLY A 597 9.35 10.32 9.17
CA GLY A 597 8.42 11.38 9.55
C GLY A 597 9.02 12.78 9.38
N ILE A 598 10.22 13.02 9.93
CA ILE A 598 10.94 14.30 9.81
C ILE A 598 11.15 14.69 8.34
N THR A 599 11.59 13.72 7.51
CA THR A 599 11.91 13.98 6.09
C THR A 599 10.67 14.12 5.19
N ARG A 600 9.44 14.05 5.75
CA ARG A 600 8.21 14.40 5.01
C ARG A 600 8.00 15.91 4.93
N ALA A 601 8.58 16.67 5.84
CA ALA A 601 8.45 18.13 5.90
C ALA A 601 9.32 18.82 4.84
N LYS A 602 8.72 19.80 4.12
CA LYS A 602 9.44 20.67 3.17
C LYS A 602 9.94 21.93 3.83
N GLN A 603 9.06 22.64 4.55
CA GLN A 603 9.32 23.99 5.06
C GLN A 603 9.28 24.05 6.58
N LYS A 604 8.24 23.49 7.22
CA LYS A 604 8.03 23.60 8.67
C LYS A 604 7.80 22.22 9.28
N LEU A 605 8.45 22.00 10.41
CA LEU A 605 8.29 20.79 11.21
C LEU A 605 8.03 21.14 12.67
N THR A 606 6.96 20.62 13.22
CA THR A 606 6.63 20.72 14.65
C THR A 606 6.57 19.30 15.23
N LEU A 607 7.36 19.06 16.25
CA LEU A 607 7.35 17.88 17.09
C LEU A 607 6.58 18.22 18.36
N SER A 608 5.76 17.31 18.89
CA SER A 608 5.09 17.54 20.16
C SER A 608 5.01 16.31 21.03
N HIS A 609 4.98 16.50 22.32
CA HIS A 609 4.76 15.46 23.33
C HIS A 609 3.88 15.99 24.45
N THR A 610 3.29 15.07 25.24
CA THR A 610 2.43 15.39 26.37
C THR A 610 3.02 14.91 27.67
N ARG A 611 2.73 15.61 28.79
CA ARG A 611 3.06 15.18 30.14
C ARG A 611 2.19 14.02 30.59
N THR A 612 0.93 13.99 30.14
CA THR A 612 -0.04 12.95 30.47
C THR A 612 -0.89 12.57 29.27
N ARG A 613 -1.37 11.31 29.22
CA ARG A 613 -2.37 10.82 28.25
C ARG A 613 -3.45 9.98 28.91
N MET A 614 -4.63 9.99 28.32
CA MET A 614 -5.67 9.06 28.68
C MET A 614 -5.40 7.69 28.06
N LYS A 615 -5.15 6.66 28.90
CA LYS A 615 -5.05 5.26 28.49
C LYS A 615 -6.03 4.41 29.29
N TRP A 616 -6.91 3.68 28.60
CA TRP A 616 -7.91 2.82 29.23
C TRP A 616 -8.79 3.57 30.25
N GLY A 617 -9.16 4.81 29.96
CA GLY A 617 -9.96 5.65 30.86
C GLY A 617 -9.23 6.22 32.07
N LYS A 618 -7.89 6.01 32.19
CA LYS A 618 -7.06 6.53 33.29
C LYS A 618 -6.00 7.52 32.75
N LYS A 619 -5.81 8.63 33.47
CA LYS A 619 -4.73 9.59 33.18
C LYS A 619 -3.39 8.97 33.61
N GLN A 620 -2.47 8.81 32.67
CA GLN A 620 -1.12 8.27 32.90
C GLN A 620 -0.07 9.32 32.57
N SER A 621 0.97 9.41 33.41
CA SER A 621 2.13 10.26 33.14
C SER A 621 2.98 9.63 32.04
N ASN A 622 3.45 10.45 31.08
CA ASN A 622 4.31 10.06 29.99
C ASN A 622 5.72 10.63 30.16
N MET A 623 6.70 9.93 29.62
CA MET A 623 8.06 10.43 29.45
C MET A 623 8.29 10.82 28.00
N PRO A 624 8.96 11.95 27.72
CA PRO A 624 9.38 12.31 26.38
C PRO A 624 10.19 11.19 25.73
N SER A 625 10.06 11.02 24.43
CA SER A 625 10.81 10.04 23.65
C SER A 625 12.32 10.19 23.87
N THR A 626 13.00 9.05 24.04
CA THR A 626 14.48 9.04 24.11
C THR A 626 15.11 9.61 22.83
N PHE A 627 14.46 9.49 21.69
CA PHE A 627 14.92 10.04 20.41
C PHE A 627 15.04 11.56 20.40
N LEU A 628 14.28 12.27 21.24
CA LEU A 628 14.39 13.73 21.33
C LEU A 628 15.75 14.19 21.89
N LYS A 629 16.45 13.33 22.64
CA LYS A 629 17.81 13.60 23.13
C LYS A 629 18.88 13.45 22.04
N GLU A 630 18.55 12.80 20.93
CA GLU A 630 19.45 12.56 19.81
C GLU A 630 19.44 13.70 18.77
N LEU A 631 18.51 14.66 18.92
CA LEU A 631 18.36 15.79 18.02
C LEU A 631 19.42 16.87 18.32
N ASP A 632 19.92 17.51 17.26
CA ASP A 632 20.85 18.63 17.39
C ASP A 632 20.11 19.90 17.85
N ARG A 633 20.36 20.30 19.10
CA ARG A 633 19.69 21.43 19.77
C ARG A 633 19.87 22.77 19.04
N LYS A 634 20.90 22.90 18.22
CA LYS A 634 21.15 24.11 17.42
C LYS A 634 19.99 24.37 16.43
N TYR A 635 19.32 23.33 15.99
CA TYR A 635 18.26 23.39 14.95
C TYR A 635 16.86 23.13 15.51
N VAL A 636 16.73 23.00 16.85
CA VAL A 636 15.46 22.71 17.53
C VAL A 636 15.18 23.83 18.55
N GLU A 637 14.01 24.44 18.42
CA GLU A 637 13.45 25.39 19.36
C GLU A 637 12.50 24.68 20.32
N GLU A 638 12.79 24.71 21.61
CA GLU A 638 11.93 24.06 22.63
C GLU A 638 10.97 25.10 23.23
N LEU A 639 9.68 24.73 23.20
CA LEU A 639 8.59 25.57 23.70
C LEU A 639 7.73 24.78 24.69
N ASP A 640 7.32 25.43 25.76
CA ASP A 640 6.33 24.92 26.71
C ASP A 640 5.00 25.64 26.42
N TYR A 641 4.04 24.94 25.81
CA TYR A 641 2.81 25.56 25.34
C TYR A 641 2.00 26.16 26.47
N THR A 642 1.90 25.49 27.60
CA THR A 642 1.16 25.95 28.78
C THR A 642 1.75 27.23 29.35
N LYS A 643 3.09 27.36 29.40
CA LYS A 643 3.75 28.57 29.84
C LYS A 643 3.60 29.70 28.84
N HIS A 644 3.78 29.41 27.56
CA HIS A 644 3.68 30.40 26.49
C HIS A 644 2.28 31.01 26.40
N MET A 645 1.23 30.23 26.57
CA MET A 645 -0.16 30.71 26.62
C MET A 645 -0.40 31.61 27.85
N ASN A 646 0.22 31.30 28.99
CA ASN A 646 0.09 32.13 30.20
C ASN A 646 0.88 33.43 30.12
N GLU A 647 1.98 33.47 29.38
CA GLU A 647 2.81 34.67 29.17
C GLU A 647 2.25 35.63 28.12
N THR A 648 1.56 35.10 27.06
CA THR A 648 0.94 35.92 25.99
C THR A 648 -0.43 36.48 26.37
N THR A 649 -1.01 36.07 27.48
CA THR A 649 -2.29 36.60 27.98
C THR A 649 -2.08 37.78 28.93
N THR A 650 -1.19 38.73 28.59
CA THR A 650 -1.24 40.04 29.27
C THR A 650 -2.48 40.78 28.81
N GLN A 651 -3.13 41.47 29.75
CA GLN A 651 -4.42 42.20 29.49
C GLN A 651 -4.33 43.20 28.33
N GLU A 652 -3.15 43.67 27.95
CA GLU A 652 -2.94 44.62 26.84
C GLU A 652 -3.08 43.94 25.45
N GLU A 653 -2.61 42.72 25.26
CA GLU A 653 -2.75 41.99 23.97
C GLU A 653 -4.19 41.58 23.73
N ASN A 654 -4.89 41.13 24.77
CA ASN A 654 -6.34 40.87 24.68
C ASN A 654 -7.14 42.14 24.33
N THR A 655 -6.80 43.29 24.89
CA THR A 655 -7.47 44.55 24.61
C THR A 655 -7.22 45.01 23.16
N ASN A 656 -6.01 44.83 22.65
CA ASN A 656 -5.64 45.14 21.26
C ASN A 656 -6.26 44.18 20.26
N PHE A 657 -6.32 42.89 20.57
CA PHE A 657 -6.99 41.89 19.74
C PHE A 657 -8.49 42.14 19.64
N PHE A 658 -9.17 42.39 20.76
CA PHE A 658 -10.63 42.71 20.78
C PHE A 658 -10.95 44.07 20.19
N SER A 659 -10.07 45.05 20.28
CA SER A 659 -10.24 46.35 19.61
C SER A 659 -10.05 46.25 18.11
N GLY A 660 -9.11 45.43 17.63
CA GLY A 660 -8.93 45.09 16.22
C GLY A 660 -10.11 44.33 15.63
N LEU A 661 -10.64 43.36 16.37
CA LEU A 661 -11.86 42.62 15.96
C LEU A 661 -13.12 43.51 15.91
N ARG A 662 -13.29 44.43 16.87
CA ARG A 662 -14.37 45.43 16.84
C ARG A 662 -14.24 46.40 15.67
N ALA A 663 -13.02 46.81 15.33
CA ALA A 663 -12.78 47.66 14.16
C ALA A 663 -13.11 46.93 12.83
N MET A 664 -12.80 45.64 12.72
CA MET A 664 -13.16 44.82 11.56
C MET A 664 -14.67 44.55 11.44
N LEU A 665 -15.39 44.46 12.57
CA LEU A 665 -16.82 44.23 12.59
C LEU A 665 -17.64 45.55 12.46
N ALA A 666 -16.98 46.69 12.61
CA ALA A 666 -17.64 48.02 12.53
C ALA A 666 -17.57 48.66 11.13
N ASP A 667 -16.89 48.04 10.15
CA ASP A 667 -16.79 48.54 8.77
C ASP A 667 -17.61 47.64 7.81
N PRO A 668 -18.90 47.98 7.56
CA PRO A 668 -19.71 47.26 6.58
C PRO A 668 -19.48 47.87 5.20
N LYS A 669 -18.47 47.35 4.48
CA LYS A 669 -18.37 47.55 3.03
C LYS A 669 -18.15 46.22 2.31
#